data_83918570fafe79d2ad78f00dcf43d7de
#
_entry.id   83918570fafe79d2ad78f00dcf43d7de
#
_cell.length_a   1.000
_cell.length_b   1.000
_cell.length_c   1.000
_cell.angle_alpha   90.00
_cell.angle_beta   90.00
_cell.angle_gamma   90.00
#
_symmetry.space_group_name_H-M   'P 1'
#
loop_
_entity.id
_entity.type
_entity.pdbx_description
1 polymer ?
#
loop_
_entity_poly.entity_id
_entity_poly.type
_entity_poly.pdbx_seq_one_letter_code
_entity_poly.pdbx_strand_id
1 'polypeptide(L)'
;SGSGKSTIVALLHRFYDPNDGEITLYDGTPLDQLQVRWLRSQLGLVGQEPVLFDCTVLESIAHGLVGSPNHDDVQEVIRWLARFAFDHATIPPHWQEHCPPELRSSLSRLMSLCEEAARLAHAHHFITRLPDGYVSRVGDAGRCLSGGQKQRIALARAIVKKPRVLILDEATAALDSHSEMAVQSAFDRVSENRTTIAIAHRLSTIKHYDKIVVMSQGHVVEQGTHSELLLKDGYYASLVRAQSDAYEEPEKSDPRHDTDDTRVSETFLGEKEDTGPFPPPSMGLPLPTQPVVPTVSLGDVEGVKTEEPVPKKVHLSYTRSLGRLMRWALCKWPFALVGFFASAIIGGAFSGEAVLFGHVIEALNPCKAPGEVEHQSDRFALYFFVLAIIELFAYFVSGSAFGFVSEWLLLRIRKQVFRVLVTQPLAWFEREEASPSTMMANLGADTSNLGGLTGTVIGTIFSILVNFVAGITLAHIVAWRIAVVILSMVPILIMAGYLRLKVIADFQRRHETAYARSTAMVIEAASCMRTVASLGRERDVIELFSHSLEKPYRESMRHIIMGNACLAVSLSISYFIYGFAYWWGSKNVADDRFSQVAFFTVLPALLFSAQSSGQLLAFAPDFTKAQVSASNIFTLLDQAHCPIEAPRLRRRPLLDLESEKALAPLGEHGPLAVSFEHVWFRYPGRTEPALRDLVLHIPAGSFVALIGSSGSGKSTAMSLIEAFYEPTAGQVRVGGCSTTSVSSRALHEHMALVPQEAMLFDGSIEFNVALGLADPFSAACVREETRAHRVSQRPHTAPDERVVRACEAAHIHEAIAALPDGYDTCIGAGGSQLSGGQKQRVSIARALVREPRLLLLDESTSAMDASSEQAFQDTLSKLHASRSCTIVAIAHRMRTIRSADCIFLFEHGHVIARGTHDELVQTSPQYQAMISHQSLGA
;
A
#
# COMPACT_ATOMS: atom_id res chain seq x y z
N SER A 1 4.12 19.24 20.55
CA SER A 1 3.18 18.42 19.76
C SER A 1 1.90 18.16 20.56
N GLY A 2 0.71 18.01 19.91
CA GLY A 2 -0.56 17.75 20.62
C GLY A 2 -1.24 18.97 21.28
N SER A 3 -0.72 20.19 21.09
CA SER A 3 -1.30 21.42 21.68
C SER A 3 -2.52 21.99 20.94
N GLY A 4 -3.09 21.30 19.95
CA GLY A 4 -4.33 21.71 19.25
C GLY A 4 -4.12 22.59 18.00
N LYS A 5 -2.89 22.83 17.54
CA LYS A 5 -2.61 23.73 16.39
C LYS A 5 -3.29 23.27 15.09
N SER A 6 -3.12 22.03 14.70
CA SER A 6 -3.75 21.46 13.48
C SER A 6 -5.27 21.30 13.63
N THR A 7 -5.80 21.27 14.86
CA THR A 7 -7.24 21.31 15.12
C THR A 7 -7.84 22.64 14.70
N ILE A 8 -7.13 23.76 14.91
CA ILE A 8 -7.56 25.08 14.45
C ILE A 8 -7.70 25.11 12.93
N VAL A 9 -6.77 24.51 12.19
CA VAL A 9 -6.85 24.38 10.72
C VAL A 9 -8.10 23.61 10.30
N ALA A 10 -8.39 22.49 10.98
CA ALA A 10 -9.55 21.67 10.70
C ALA A 10 -10.87 22.40 10.96
N LEU A 11 -10.94 23.21 12.00
CA LEU A 11 -12.09 24.05 12.34
C LEU A 11 -12.25 25.20 11.34
N LEU A 12 -11.17 25.90 10.95
CA LEU A 12 -11.21 26.96 9.93
C LEU A 12 -11.69 26.47 8.56
N HIS A 13 -11.30 25.26 8.16
CA HIS A 13 -11.79 24.62 6.93
C HIS A 13 -13.20 24.03 7.07
N ARG A 14 -13.76 24.11 8.29
CA ARG A 14 -15.05 23.49 8.62
C ARG A 14 -15.10 22.02 8.22
N PHE A 15 -14.03 21.27 8.61
CA PHE A 15 -14.05 19.81 8.59
C PHE A 15 -14.79 19.26 9.81
N TYR A 16 -14.79 20.05 10.90
CA TYR A 16 -15.54 19.83 12.13
C TYR A 16 -16.14 21.16 12.56
N ASP A 17 -17.29 21.13 13.21
CA ASP A 17 -17.88 22.29 13.88
C ASP A 17 -17.44 22.28 15.36
N PRO A 18 -17.24 23.46 16.02
CA PRO A 18 -16.92 23.54 17.43
C PRO A 18 -18.07 23.00 18.29
N ASN A 19 -17.74 22.29 19.38
CA ASN A 19 -18.75 21.79 20.31
C ASN A 19 -19.36 22.93 21.14
N ASP A 20 -18.58 23.97 21.44
CA ASP A 20 -18.96 25.14 22.18
C ASP A 20 -18.17 26.36 21.67
N GLY A 21 -18.75 27.55 21.77
CA GLY A 21 -18.17 28.77 21.20
C GLY A 21 -18.43 28.93 19.70
N GLU A 22 -17.91 30.02 19.13
CA GLU A 22 -18.05 30.33 17.70
C GLU A 22 -16.73 30.78 17.08
N ILE A 23 -16.59 30.51 15.78
CA ILE A 23 -15.47 31.00 14.96
C ILE A 23 -16.04 31.97 13.93
N THR A 24 -15.52 33.18 13.90
CA THR A 24 -15.96 34.25 12.98
C THR A 24 -14.88 34.56 11.94
N LEU A 25 -15.29 34.79 10.70
CA LEU A 25 -14.44 35.31 9.62
C LEU A 25 -15.00 36.65 9.15
N TYR A 26 -14.08 37.53 8.74
CA TYR A 26 -14.40 38.91 8.35
C TYR A 26 -15.17 39.65 9.48
N ASP A 27 -15.98 40.58 9.18
CA ASP A 27 -16.66 41.51 10.11
C ASP A 27 -17.61 40.82 11.14
N GLY A 28 -17.20 39.69 11.68
CA GLY A 28 -17.93 38.97 12.73
C GLY A 28 -18.92 37.94 12.24
N THR A 29 -18.91 37.55 10.94
CA THR A 29 -19.81 36.52 10.43
C THR A 29 -19.38 35.10 10.92
N PRO A 30 -20.23 34.37 11.64
CA PRO A 30 -19.93 33.01 12.09
C PRO A 30 -19.69 32.04 10.92
N LEU A 31 -18.73 31.11 11.08
CA LEU A 31 -18.37 30.11 10.06
C LEU A 31 -19.53 29.17 9.69
N ASP A 32 -20.38 28.87 10.64
CA ASP A 32 -21.53 27.98 10.47
C ASP A 32 -22.62 28.57 9.56
N GLN A 33 -22.69 29.89 9.45
CA GLN A 33 -23.59 30.60 8.55
C GLN A 33 -23.07 30.75 7.13
N LEU A 34 -21.78 30.49 6.91
CA LEU A 34 -21.18 30.60 5.59
C LEU A 34 -21.37 29.33 4.77
N GLN A 35 -21.66 29.48 3.48
CA GLN A 35 -21.68 28.34 2.58
C GLN A 35 -20.29 27.73 2.50
N VAL A 36 -20.16 26.43 2.84
CA VAL A 36 -18.87 25.71 2.95
C VAL A 36 -18.02 25.83 1.67
N ARG A 37 -18.66 25.72 0.49
CA ARG A 37 -17.96 25.83 -0.80
C ARG A 37 -17.39 27.23 -1.01
N TRP A 38 -18.15 28.28 -0.67
CA TRP A 38 -17.67 29.66 -0.73
C TRP A 38 -16.53 29.87 0.28
N LEU A 39 -16.68 29.40 1.51
CA LEU A 39 -15.65 29.49 2.55
C LEU A 39 -14.34 28.86 2.05
N ARG A 40 -14.37 27.62 1.57
CA ARG A 40 -13.20 26.92 1.08
C ARG A 40 -12.59 27.53 -0.18
N SER A 41 -13.37 28.30 -0.96
CA SER A 41 -12.82 29.07 -2.08
C SER A 41 -11.94 30.24 -1.62
N GLN A 42 -12.22 30.83 -0.45
CA GLN A 42 -11.44 31.92 0.13
C GLN A 42 -10.19 31.44 0.89
N LEU A 43 -10.12 30.14 1.23
CA LEU A 43 -9.04 29.52 1.98
C LEU A 43 -8.11 28.72 1.06
N GLY A 44 -6.80 28.91 1.18
CA GLY A 44 -5.78 28.05 0.56
C GLY A 44 -5.14 27.19 1.64
N LEU A 45 -5.05 25.86 1.45
CA LEU A 45 -4.42 24.94 2.39
C LEU A 45 -3.22 24.25 1.75
N VAL A 46 -2.09 24.29 2.45
CA VAL A 46 -0.91 23.45 2.19
C VAL A 46 -0.69 22.63 3.45
N GLY A 47 -0.99 21.33 3.39
CA GLY A 47 -0.84 20.42 4.52
C GLY A 47 0.58 19.92 4.69
N GLN A 48 0.82 19.24 5.81
CA GLN A 48 2.11 18.65 6.20
C GLN A 48 2.62 17.66 5.15
N GLU A 49 1.76 16.75 4.71
CA GLU A 49 2.02 15.82 3.61
C GLU A 49 1.08 16.14 2.44
N PRO A 50 1.56 16.79 1.37
CA PRO A 50 0.70 17.10 0.25
C PRO A 50 0.36 15.87 -0.55
N VAL A 51 -0.93 15.55 -0.62
CA VAL A 51 -1.45 14.49 -1.47
C VAL A 51 -1.79 15.05 -2.84
N LEU A 52 -1.23 14.41 -3.88
CA LEU A 52 -1.53 14.68 -5.29
C LEU A 52 -2.29 13.49 -5.86
N PHE A 53 -3.34 13.74 -6.64
CA PHE A 53 -4.08 12.71 -7.37
C PHE A 53 -3.26 12.17 -8.54
N ASP A 54 -3.55 10.96 -9.01
CA ASP A 54 -2.93 10.40 -10.21
C ASP A 54 -3.47 11.10 -11.48
N CYS A 55 -2.97 12.29 -11.70
CA CYS A 55 -3.34 13.16 -12.83
C CYS A 55 -2.08 13.86 -13.36
N THR A 56 -2.24 14.78 -14.31
CA THR A 56 -1.12 15.59 -14.78
C THR A 56 -0.77 16.71 -13.80
N VAL A 57 0.46 17.25 -13.89
CA VAL A 57 0.87 18.42 -13.12
C VAL A 57 -0.07 19.61 -13.38
N LEU A 58 -0.46 19.84 -14.63
CA LEU A 58 -1.40 20.89 -15.02
C LEU A 58 -2.75 20.72 -14.30
N GLU A 59 -3.32 19.51 -14.33
CA GLU A 59 -4.55 19.20 -13.59
C GLU A 59 -4.40 19.39 -12.10
N SER A 60 -3.30 18.90 -11.52
CA SER A 60 -3.03 19.04 -10.08
C SER A 60 -3.07 20.51 -9.62
N ILE A 61 -2.51 21.43 -10.41
CA ILE A 61 -2.55 22.87 -10.12
C ILE A 61 -3.96 23.45 -10.41
N ALA A 62 -4.56 23.08 -11.53
CA ALA A 62 -5.89 23.54 -11.96
C ALA A 62 -6.99 23.18 -10.94
N HIS A 63 -6.82 22.07 -10.21
CA HIS A 63 -7.74 21.68 -9.14
C HIS A 63 -7.91 22.75 -8.06
N GLY A 64 -6.93 23.64 -7.89
CA GLY A 64 -7.03 24.77 -6.98
C GLY A 64 -8.00 25.87 -7.42
N LEU A 65 -8.38 25.93 -8.70
CA LEU A 65 -9.25 27.00 -9.24
C LEU A 65 -10.72 26.86 -8.87
N VAL A 66 -11.15 25.70 -8.39
CA VAL A 66 -12.55 25.41 -8.07
C VAL A 66 -13.11 26.43 -7.06
N GLY A 67 -14.22 27.06 -7.43
CA GLY A 67 -14.88 28.10 -6.62
C GLY A 67 -14.24 29.48 -6.68
N SER A 68 -13.18 29.69 -7.50
CA SER A 68 -12.61 31.02 -7.72
C SER A 68 -13.41 31.81 -8.76
N PRO A 69 -13.27 33.16 -8.82
CA PRO A 69 -13.92 33.95 -9.87
C PRO A 69 -13.52 33.55 -11.30
N ASN A 70 -12.33 32.97 -11.46
CA ASN A 70 -11.84 32.48 -12.74
C ASN A 70 -12.36 31.06 -13.06
N HIS A 71 -13.08 30.42 -12.15
CA HIS A 71 -13.52 29.03 -12.33
C HIS A 71 -14.50 28.89 -13.48
N ASP A 72 -15.49 29.77 -13.56
CA ASP A 72 -16.57 29.66 -14.55
C ASP A 72 -16.03 29.71 -15.98
N ASP A 73 -14.98 30.52 -16.24
CA ASP A 73 -14.35 30.66 -17.54
C ASP A 73 -13.52 29.42 -17.97
N VAL A 74 -13.02 28.65 -17.02
CA VAL A 74 -12.13 27.50 -17.29
C VAL A 74 -12.71 26.15 -16.87
N GLN A 75 -13.90 26.13 -16.28
CA GLN A 75 -14.51 24.92 -15.73
C GLN A 75 -14.68 23.82 -16.79
N GLU A 76 -15.19 24.19 -17.97
CA GLU A 76 -15.39 23.25 -19.07
C GLU A 76 -14.08 22.65 -19.58
N VAL A 77 -13.02 23.47 -19.62
CA VAL A 77 -11.67 23.00 -20.01
C VAL A 77 -11.08 22.09 -18.95
N ILE A 78 -11.25 22.39 -17.66
CA ILE A 78 -10.79 21.52 -16.58
C ILE A 78 -11.50 20.16 -16.67
N ARG A 79 -12.81 20.13 -16.92
CA ARG A 79 -13.58 18.90 -17.11
C ARG A 79 -13.14 18.14 -18.35
N TRP A 80 -12.93 18.86 -19.47
CA TRP A 80 -12.42 18.25 -20.69
C TRP A 80 -11.03 17.64 -20.48
N LEU A 81 -10.11 18.36 -19.82
CA LEU A 81 -8.76 17.89 -19.52
C LEU A 81 -8.79 16.63 -18.64
N ALA A 82 -9.60 16.61 -17.59
CA ALA A 82 -9.75 15.48 -16.70
C ALA A 82 -10.29 14.24 -17.44
N ARG A 83 -11.29 14.40 -18.31
CA ARG A 83 -11.82 13.33 -19.17
C ARG A 83 -10.77 12.86 -20.18
N PHE A 84 -10.09 13.79 -20.82
CA PHE A 84 -9.05 13.51 -21.82
C PHE A 84 -7.88 12.74 -21.19
N ALA A 85 -7.38 13.18 -20.05
CA ALA A 85 -6.32 12.49 -19.31
C ALA A 85 -6.78 11.13 -18.75
N PHE A 86 -8.06 11.01 -18.39
CA PHE A 86 -8.65 9.74 -17.99
C PHE A 86 -8.69 8.74 -19.16
N ASP A 87 -9.09 9.16 -20.35
CA ASP A 87 -9.23 8.28 -21.51
C ASP A 87 -7.89 7.85 -22.13
N HIS A 88 -6.80 8.62 -21.92
CA HIS A 88 -5.48 8.38 -22.48
C HIS A 88 -4.45 8.02 -21.39
N ALA A 89 -3.96 6.79 -21.40
CA ALA A 89 -2.91 6.36 -20.44
C ALA A 89 -1.60 7.15 -20.66
N THR A 90 -1.24 7.42 -21.92
CA THR A 90 -0.15 8.32 -22.32
C THR A 90 -0.74 9.49 -23.12
N ILE A 91 -0.41 10.70 -22.73
CA ILE A 91 -0.90 11.89 -23.43
C ILE A 91 -0.15 12.03 -24.74
N PRO A 92 -0.84 12.09 -25.90
CA PRO A 92 -0.19 12.17 -27.20
C PRO A 92 0.58 13.51 -27.35
N PRO A 93 1.69 13.53 -28.12
CA PRO A 93 2.31 14.78 -28.53
C PRO A 93 1.27 15.62 -29.28
N HIS A 94 1.32 16.94 -29.14
CA HIS A 94 0.31 17.88 -29.67
C HIS A 94 -1.11 17.72 -29.10
N TRP A 95 -1.24 17.24 -27.84
CA TRP A 95 -2.52 17.06 -27.12
C TRP A 95 -3.44 18.30 -27.17
N GLN A 96 -2.88 19.50 -27.29
CA GLN A 96 -3.62 20.76 -27.37
C GLN A 96 -4.49 20.83 -28.64
N GLU A 97 -4.10 20.16 -29.72
CA GLU A 97 -4.87 20.09 -30.96
C GLU A 97 -6.17 19.30 -30.84
N HIS A 98 -6.21 18.36 -29.88
CA HIS A 98 -7.40 17.57 -29.54
C HIS A 98 -8.44 18.37 -28.73
N CYS A 99 -8.07 19.56 -28.25
CA CYS A 99 -9.01 20.45 -27.57
C CYS A 99 -10.02 21.03 -28.58
N PRO A 100 -11.33 20.95 -28.24
CA PRO A 100 -12.37 21.57 -29.04
C PRO A 100 -12.05 23.02 -29.36
N PRO A 101 -12.31 23.52 -30.59
CA PRO A 101 -11.98 24.90 -30.96
C PRO A 101 -12.59 25.95 -30.03
N GLU A 102 -13.77 25.69 -29.50
CA GLU A 102 -14.50 26.54 -28.56
C GLU A 102 -13.78 26.70 -27.23
N LEU A 103 -13.03 25.69 -26.81
CA LEU A 103 -12.34 25.63 -25.50
C LEU A 103 -10.87 26.07 -25.58
N ARG A 104 -10.31 26.32 -26.75
CA ARG A 104 -8.88 26.66 -26.94
C ARG A 104 -8.48 27.96 -26.24
N SER A 105 -9.34 28.97 -26.26
CA SER A 105 -9.10 30.25 -25.58
C SER A 105 -9.05 30.05 -24.06
N SER A 106 -9.99 29.28 -23.52
CA SER A 106 -10.05 28.93 -22.09
C SER A 106 -8.89 28.03 -21.68
N LEU A 107 -8.41 27.14 -22.56
CA LEU A 107 -7.21 26.30 -22.31
C LEU A 107 -5.95 27.17 -22.22
N SER A 108 -5.77 28.15 -23.12
CA SER A 108 -4.65 29.09 -23.07
C SER A 108 -4.66 29.90 -21.77
N ARG A 109 -5.84 30.35 -21.35
CA ARG A 109 -6.03 31.05 -20.07
C ARG A 109 -5.71 30.17 -18.88
N LEU A 110 -6.18 28.90 -18.86
CA LEU A 110 -5.89 27.94 -17.82
C LEU A 110 -4.38 27.72 -17.69
N MET A 111 -3.69 27.48 -18.80
CA MET A 111 -2.24 27.31 -18.83
C MET A 111 -1.52 28.54 -18.26
N SER A 112 -1.91 29.75 -18.65
CA SER A 112 -1.32 31.01 -18.15
C SER A 112 -1.50 31.14 -16.64
N LEU A 113 -2.68 30.85 -16.08
CA LEU A 113 -2.95 30.88 -14.64
C LEU A 113 -2.11 29.85 -13.87
N CYS A 114 -2.02 28.64 -14.40
CA CYS A 114 -1.22 27.56 -13.77
C CYS A 114 0.28 27.85 -13.85
N GLU A 115 0.78 28.44 -14.95
CA GLU A 115 2.18 28.87 -15.04
C GLU A 115 2.50 30.03 -14.10
N GLU A 116 1.64 31.04 -13.98
CA GLU A 116 1.81 32.14 -13.01
C GLU A 116 1.91 31.59 -11.60
N ALA A 117 0.99 30.70 -11.21
CA ALA A 117 1.01 30.06 -9.89
C ALA A 117 2.28 29.19 -9.68
N ALA A 118 2.69 28.44 -10.69
CA ALA A 118 3.89 27.62 -10.63
C ALA A 118 5.18 28.46 -10.51
N ARG A 119 5.25 29.63 -11.15
CA ARG A 119 6.36 30.57 -11.03
C ARG A 119 6.44 31.16 -9.62
N LEU A 120 5.31 31.57 -9.06
CA LEU A 120 5.24 32.07 -7.68
C LEU A 120 5.64 30.99 -6.66
N ALA A 121 5.28 29.73 -6.90
CA ALA A 121 5.64 28.60 -6.05
C ALA A 121 7.04 28.01 -6.34
N HIS A 122 7.89 28.67 -7.14
CA HIS A 122 9.18 28.16 -7.60
C HIS A 122 9.12 26.74 -8.22
N ALA A 123 7.98 26.37 -8.81
CA ALA A 123 7.74 25.07 -9.41
C ALA A 123 8.01 25.03 -10.92
N HIS A 124 7.83 26.13 -11.65
CA HIS A 124 7.91 26.22 -13.10
C HIS A 124 9.20 25.60 -13.68
N HIS A 125 10.34 25.92 -13.08
CA HIS A 125 11.65 25.48 -13.60
C HIS A 125 11.85 23.96 -13.57
N PHE A 126 11.42 23.27 -12.51
CA PHE A 126 11.52 21.82 -12.50
C PHE A 126 10.42 21.15 -13.34
N ILE A 127 9.21 21.75 -13.41
CA ILE A 127 8.12 21.22 -14.23
C ILE A 127 8.52 21.18 -15.70
N THR A 128 9.14 22.24 -16.21
CA THR A 128 9.61 22.29 -17.61
C THR A 128 10.74 21.31 -17.92
N ARG A 129 11.42 20.75 -16.91
CA ARG A 129 12.44 19.72 -17.05
C ARG A 129 11.88 18.30 -16.98
N LEU A 130 10.61 18.11 -16.59
CA LEU A 130 9.97 16.81 -16.66
C LEU A 130 9.81 16.36 -18.12
N PRO A 131 9.77 15.06 -18.42
CA PRO A 131 9.72 14.55 -19.79
C PRO A 131 8.62 15.17 -20.64
N ASP A 132 7.41 15.36 -20.07
CA ASP A 132 6.25 15.92 -20.77
C ASP A 132 5.85 17.30 -20.22
N GLY A 133 6.73 17.96 -19.46
CA GLY A 133 6.46 19.27 -18.88
C GLY A 133 5.22 19.28 -17.99
N TYR A 134 4.30 20.22 -18.23
CA TYR A 134 3.05 20.37 -17.45
C TYR A 134 2.05 19.20 -17.61
N VAL A 135 2.16 18.40 -18.65
CA VAL A 135 1.30 17.21 -18.85
C VAL A 135 1.95 15.92 -18.34
N SER A 136 3.14 16.00 -17.73
CA SER A 136 3.74 14.86 -17.03
C SER A 136 2.81 14.35 -15.94
N ARG A 137 2.61 13.03 -15.86
CA ARG A 137 1.83 12.41 -14.77
C ARG A 137 2.60 12.42 -13.46
N VAL A 138 1.91 12.74 -12.39
CA VAL A 138 2.50 12.76 -11.03
C VAL A 138 2.56 11.36 -10.40
N GLY A 139 1.78 10.41 -10.93
CA GLY A 139 1.64 9.05 -10.39
C GLY A 139 0.81 9.00 -9.10
N ASP A 140 0.44 7.79 -8.69
CA ASP A 140 -0.36 7.53 -7.50
C ASP A 140 0.28 8.18 -6.25
N ALA A 141 -0.46 9.05 -5.56
CA ALA A 141 0.02 9.88 -4.45
C ALA A 141 1.30 10.68 -4.76
N GLY A 142 1.56 10.99 -6.04
CA GLY A 142 2.73 11.75 -6.46
C GLY A 142 4.06 11.01 -6.41
N ARG A 143 4.08 9.66 -6.51
CA ARG A 143 5.30 8.84 -6.41
C ARG A 143 6.42 9.24 -7.38
N CYS A 144 6.09 9.86 -8.51
CA CYS A 144 7.08 10.27 -9.51
C CYS A 144 7.83 11.56 -9.13
N LEU A 145 7.49 12.21 -8.01
CA LEU A 145 8.02 13.50 -7.59
C LEU A 145 8.71 13.42 -6.23
N SER A 146 9.76 14.23 -6.03
CA SER A 146 10.38 14.38 -4.71
C SER A 146 9.46 15.13 -3.73
N GLY A 147 9.68 14.99 -2.41
CA GLY A 147 8.89 15.67 -1.37
C GLY A 147 8.80 17.18 -1.60
N GLY A 148 9.91 17.84 -1.88
CA GLY A 148 9.96 19.27 -2.17
C GLY A 148 9.28 19.68 -3.49
N GLN A 149 9.27 18.80 -4.50
CA GLN A 149 8.52 19.02 -5.74
C GLN A 149 7.01 18.92 -5.50
N LYS A 150 6.56 17.90 -4.74
CA LYS A 150 5.15 17.76 -4.33
C LYS A 150 4.67 18.99 -3.57
N GLN A 151 5.47 19.46 -2.62
CA GLN A 151 5.14 20.62 -1.79
C GLN A 151 4.95 21.89 -2.64
N ARG A 152 5.85 22.16 -3.59
CA ARG A 152 5.76 23.30 -4.51
C ARG A 152 4.56 23.21 -5.45
N ILE A 153 4.20 22.03 -5.93
CA ILE A 153 2.96 21.85 -6.70
C ILE A 153 1.73 22.07 -5.83
N ALA A 154 1.72 21.56 -4.59
CA ALA A 154 0.63 21.80 -3.65
C ALA A 154 0.48 23.28 -3.29
N LEU A 155 1.59 24.00 -3.14
CA LEU A 155 1.58 25.45 -2.97
C LEU A 155 0.99 26.14 -4.22
N ALA A 156 1.47 25.81 -5.42
CA ALA A 156 0.91 26.35 -6.67
C ALA A 156 -0.60 26.11 -6.77
N ARG A 157 -1.06 24.90 -6.40
CA ARG A 157 -2.48 24.52 -6.31
C ARG A 157 -3.25 25.38 -5.31
N ALA A 158 -2.67 25.68 -4.15
CA ALA A 158 -3.32 26.47 -3.12
C ALA A 158 -3.48 27.94 -3.52
N ILE A 159 -2.50 28.51 -4.26
CA ILE A 159 -2.44 29.94 -4.59
C ILE A 159 -3.07 30.32 -5.94
N VAL A 160 -3.27 29.35 -6.85
CA VAL A 160 -3.80 29.62 -8.21
C VAL A 160 -5.17 30.32 -8.18
N LYS A 161 -5.97 30.10 -7.15
CA LYS A 161 -7.26 30.76 -6.92
C LYS A 161 -7.14 32.14 -6.27
N LYS A 162 -5.92 32.60 -5.91
CA LYS A 162 -5.63 33.84 -5.21
C LYS A 162 -6.45 33.95 -3.89
N PRO A 163 -6.28 33.00 -2.94
CA PRO A 163 -7.07 32.95 -1.71
C PRO A 163 -6.81 34.19 -0.82
N ARG A 164 -7.82 34.62 -0.06
CA ARG A 164 -7.66 35.72 0.92
C ARG A 164 -6.94 35.24 2.18
N VAL A 165 -7.11 33.98 2.57
CA VAL A 165 -6.41 33.37 3.71
C VAL A 165 -5.62 32.17 3.21
N LEU A 166 -4.32 32.14 3.49
CA LEU A 166 -3.43 31.03 3.20
C LEU A 166 -3.08 30.31 4.50
N ILE A 167 -3.27 29.02 4.55
CA ILE A 167 -2.98 28.18 5.72
C ILE A 167 -1.86 27.22 5.34
N LEU A 168 -0.75 27.28 6.10
CA LEU A 168 0.46 26.48 5.95
C LEU A 168 0.61 25.59 7.19
N ASP A 169 0.31 24.29 7.08
CA ASP A 169 0.39 23.34 8.20
C ASP A 169 1.68 22.52 8.09
N GLU A 170 2.73 22.94 8.84
CA GLU A 170 4.06 22.28 8.88
C GLU A 170 4.66 22.01 7.49
N ALA A 171 4.43 22.88 6.55
CA ALA A 171 4.68 22.66 5.12
C ALA A 171 6.18 22.50 4.73
N THR A 172 7.13 22.59 5.68
CA THR A 172 8.57 22.39 5.43
C THR A 172 9.19 21.25 6.26
N ALA A 173 8.41 20.56 7.09
CA ALA A 173 8.94 19.61 8.09
C ALA A 173 9.70 18.42 7.50
N ALA A 174 9.33 17.96 6.31
CA ALA A 174 9.90 16.78 5.64
C ALA A 174 10.87 17.11 4.49
N LEU A 175 11.41 18.33 4.44
CA LEU A 175 12.27 18.78 3.35
C LEU A 175 13.74 18.84 3.77
N ASP A 176 14.62 18.50 2.83
CA ASP A 176 16.05 18.77 2.94
C ASP A 176 16.32 20.28 2.91
N SER A 177 17.41 20.73 3.51
CA SER A 177 17.73 22.16 3.71
C SER A 177 17.73 22.98 2.41
N HIS A 178 18.16 22.40 1.28
CA HIS A 178 18.15 23.09 -0.01
C HIS A 178 16.72 23.25 -0.57
N SER A 179 15.90 22.21 -0.49
CA SER A 179 14.48 22.26 -0.89
C SER A 179 13.67 23.15 0.04
N GLU A 180 14.00 23.16 1.34
CA GLU A 180 13.37 24.02 2.33
C GLU A 180 13.53 25.50 2.02
N MET A 181 14.77 25.96 1.71
CA MET A 181 14.98 27.37 1.35
C MET A 181 14.18 27.79 0.12
N ALA A 182 14.14 26.93 -0.91
CA ALA A 182 13.36 27.22 -2.12
C ALA A 182 11.86 27.31 -1.82
N VAL A 183 11.35 26.49 -0.91
CA VAL A 183 9.95 26.49 -0.48
C VAL A 183 9.68 27.69 0.43
N GLN A 184 10.59 28.02 1.35
CA GLN A 184 10.45 29.16 2.25
C GLN A 184 10.42 30.49 1.46
N SER A 185 11.35 30.68 0.49
CA SER A 185 11.32 31.87 -0.36
C SER A 185 10.03 31.99 -1.20
N ALA A 186 9.45 30.85 -1.57
CA ALA A 186 8.12 30.81 -2.21
C ALA A 186 7.02 31.22 -1.23
N PHE A 187 7.07 30.77 0.04
CA PHE A 187 6.10 31.12 1.06
C PHE A 187 6.12 32.64 1.36
N ASP A 188 7.32 33.21 1.54
CA ASP A 188 7.48 34.64 1.83
C ASP A 188 6.87 35.50 0.71
N ARG A 189 7.19 35.18 -0.55
CA ARG A 189 6.64 35.89 -1.72
C ARG A 189 5.12 35.71 -1.85
N VAL A 190 4.60 34.55 -1.55
CA VAL A 190 3.18 34.24 -1.68
C VAL A 190 2.38 34.85 -0.52
N SER A 191 2.99 35.06 0.65
CA SER A 191 2.34 35.62 1.84
C SER A 191 2.05 37.12 1.73
N GLU A 192 2.70 37.85 0.81
CA GLU A 192 2.47 39.27 0.57
C GLU A 192 1.00 39.57 0.21
N ASN A 193 0.44 40.61 0.82
CA ASN A 193 -0.93 41.10 0.59
C ASN A 193 -2.07 40.10 0.88
N ARG A 194 -1.89 39.17 1.83
CA ARG A 194 -2.93 38.27 2.30
C ARG A 194 -2.75 37.85 3.74
N THR A 195 -3.82 37.39 4.39
CA THR A 195 -3.72 36.78 5.72
C THR A 195 -3.10 35.40 5.60
N THR A 196 -1.95 35.20 6.25
CA THR A 196 -1.26 33.91 6.27
C THR A 196 -1.22 33.36 7.68
N ILE A 197 -1.71 32.12 7.86
CA ILE A 197 -1.66 31.39 9.13
C ILE A 197 -0.68 30.25 8.92
N ALA A 198 0.47 30.29 9.61
CA ALA A 198 1.47 29.23 9.53
C ALA A 198 1.58 28.49 10.86
N ILE A 199 1.50 27.16 10.80
CA ILE A 199 1.90 26.28 11.89
C ILE A 199 3.33 25.85 11.59
N ALA A 200 4.26 26.21 12.47
CA ALA A 200 5.67 25.90 12.30
C ALA A 200 6.25 25.24 13.54
N HIS A 201 7.14 24.30 13.32
CA HIS A 201 8.00 23.68 14.34
C HIS A 201 9.38 24.35 14.41
N ARG A 202 9.78 25.09 13.38
CA ARG A 202 11.05 25.82 13.32
C ARG A 202 10.81 27.29 13.61
N LEU A 203 11.50 27.81 14.62
CA LEU A 203 11.38 29.21 15.03
C LEU A 203 11.91 30.18 13.97
N SER A 204 12.89 29.76 13.16
CA SER A 204 13.42 30.56 12.03
C SER A 204 12.32 30.94 11.04
N THR A 205 11.32 30.09 10.83
CA THR A 205 10.22 30.34 9.89
C THR A 205 9.28 31.42 10.38
N ILE A 206 9.11 31.59 11.71
CA ILE A 206 8.09 32.49 12.29
C ILE A 206 8.63 33.80 12.83
N LYS A 207 9.95 34.01 12.86
CA LYS A 207 10.57 35.24 13.39
C LYS A 207 10.03 36.53 12.72
N HIS A 208 9.69 36.45 11.44
CA HIS A 208 9.27 37.59 10.61
C HIS A 208 7.74 37.76 10.53
N TYR A 209 6.96 36.96 11.25
CA TYR A 209 5.50 37.07 11.24
C TYR A 209 5.04 38.21 12.16
N ASP A 210 3.98 38.91 11.75
CA ASP A 210 3.41 40.06 12.47
C ASP A 210 2.93 39.70 13.88
N LYS A 211 2.46 38.45 14.06
CA LYS A 211 1.95 37.98 15.35
C LYS A 211 2.24 36.47 15.51
N ILE A 212 2.82 36.12 16.64
CA ILE A 212 3.06 34.73 17.07
C ILE A 212 2.08 34.41 18.20
N VAL A 213 1.43 33.26 18.09
CA VAL A 213 0.51 32.73 19.11
C VAL A 213 1.10 31.40 19.62
N VAL A 214 1.38 31.36 20.91
CA VAL A 214 1.95 30.17 21.57
C VAL A 214 0.83 29.39 22.23
N MET A 215 0.72 28.09 21.90
CA MET A 215 -0.32 27.20 22.40
C MET A 215 0.26 26.06 23.22
N SER A 216 -0.36 25.74 24.34
CA SER A 216 -0.08 24.58 25.16
C SER A 216 -1.38 23.96 25.69
N GLN A 217 -1.50 22.64 25.59
CA GLN A 217 -2.66 21.86 26.07
C GLN A 217 -4.02 22.43 25.63
N GLY A 218 -4.13 22.91 24.38
CA GLY A 218 -5.37 23.47 23.84
C GLY A 218 -5.65 24.94 24.19
N HIS A 219 -4.81 25.57 25.03
CA HIS A 219 -4.95 26.95 25.43
C HIS A 219 -3.90 27.87 24.79
N VAL A 220 -4.26 29.12 24.56
CA VAL A 220 -3.30 30.19 24.19
C VAL A 220 -2.60 30.66 25.45
N VAL A 221 -1.26 30.45 25.52
CA VAL A 221 -0.44 30.80 26.68
C VAL A 221 0.12 32.23 26.52
N GLU A 222 0.66 32.52 25.35
CA GLU A 222 1.31 33.81 25.03
C GLU A 222 0.96 34.26 23.62
N GLN A 223 0.96 35.56 23.39
CA GLN A 223 0.83 36.14 22.07
C GLN A 223 1.57 37.48 21.98
N GLY A 224 2.14 37.77 20.81
CA GLY A 224 2.89 38.98 20.55
C GLY A 224 3.82 38.85 19.34
N THR A 225 4.65 39.86 19.10
CA THR A 225 5.76 39.79 18.13
C THR A 225 6.92 38.97 18.69
N HIS A 226 7.86 38.59 17.84
CA HIS A 226 9.07 37.88 18.25
C HIS A 226 9.83 38.62 19.37
N SER A 227 10.03 39.92 19.19
CA SER A 227 10.75 40.77 20.15
C SER A 227 10.01 40.90 21.46
N GLU A 228 8.68 41.10 21.44
CA GLU A 228 7.86 41.20 22.66
C GLU A 228 7.84 39.93 23.46
N LEU A 229 7.77 38.77 22.79
CA LEU A 229 7.74 37.48 23.47
C LEU A 229 9.09 37.08 24.07
N LEU A 230 10.20 37.51 23.45
CA LEU A 230 11.53 37.36 24.06
C LEU A 230 11.69 38.18 25.32
N LEU A 231 11.17 39.42 25.31
CA LEU A 231 11.24 40.33 26.49
C LEU A 231 10.38 39.83 27.67
N LYS A 232 9.29 39.09 27.39
CA LYS A 232 8.44 38.49 28.43
C LYS A 232 9.09 37.36 29.20
N ASP A 233 10.20 36.82 28.70
CA ASP A 233 10.94 35.72 29.28
C ASP A 233 10.07 34.49 29.68
N GLY A 234 9.06 34.23 28.91
CA GLY A 234 8.05 33.18 29.14
C GLY A 234 8.31 31.87 28.38
N TYR A 235 7.22 31.18 28.05
CA TYR A 235 7.27 29.91 27.36
C TYR A 235 7.92 29.97 25.98
N TYR A 236 7.63 31.10 25.23
CA TYR A 236 8.28 31.34 23.93
C TYR A 236 9.79 31.56 24.06
N ALA A 237 10.22 32.36 25.02
CA ALA A 237 11.65 32.61 25.27
C ALA A 237 12.38 31.30 25.64
N SER A 238 11.74 30.41 26.44
CA SER A 238 12.32 29.11 26.77
C SER A 238 12.45 28.20 25.54
N LEU A 239 11.50 28.22 24.61
CA LEU A 239 11.58 27.48 23.34
C LEU A 239 12.68 28.01 22.43
N VAL A 240 12.85 29.35 22.37
CA VAL A 240 13.92 30.02 21.60
C VAL A 240 15.27 29.65 22.18
N ARG A 241 15.44 29.70 23.51
CA ARG A 241 16.70 29.30 24.18
C ARG A 241 16.99 27.84 23.95
N ALA A 242 16.03 26.97 24.12
CA ALA A 242 16.22 25.54 23.86
C ALA A 242 16.64 25.24 22.39
N GLN A 243 16.29 26.13 21.45
CA GLN A 243 16.79 26.07 20.09
C GLN A 243 18.12 26.82 19.89
N SER A 244 18.38 27.94 20.58
CA SER A 244 19.63 28.71 20.49
C SER A 244 20.77 28.10 21.28
N ASP A 245 20.54 27.53 22.46
CA ASP A 245 21.53 26.76 23.22
C ASP A 245 22.03 25.52 22.44
N ALA A 246 21.31 25.15 21.40
CA ALA A 246 21.78 24.16 20.44
C ALA A 246 22.87 24.73 19.49
N TYR A 247 23.14 26.02 19.49
CA TYR A 247 24.04 26.74 18.56
C TYR A 247 25.17 27.52 19.25
N GLU A 248 25.07 27.84 20.58
CA GLU A 248 26.12 28.53 21.29
C GLU A 248 27.15 27.57 21.89
N GLU A 249 28.44 27.84 21.60
CA GLU A 249 29.57 27.18 22.26
C GLU A 249 29.62 27.60 23.71
N PRO A 250 30.06 26.69 24.64
CA PRO A 250 30.50 27.17 25.95
C PRO A 250 31.84 27.86 25.73
N GLU A 251 31.81 29.20 25.71
CA GLU A 251 33.04 30.00 25.85
C GLU A 251 33.76 29.55 27.13
N LYS A 252 34.94 28.97 26.94
CA LYS A 252 35.89 28.80 28.04
C LYS A 252 36.27 30.19 28.50
N SER A 253 35.75 30.60 29.65
CA SER A 253 36.20 31.75 30.39
C SER A 253 37.66 31.53 30.79
N ASP A 254 38.58 32.20 30.12
CA ASP A 254 39.93 32.46 30.57
C ASP A 254 39.96 33.89 31.09
N PRO A 255 40.22 34.13 32.38
CA PRO A 255 40.32 35.47 32.93
C PRO A 255 41.75 35.98 32.81
N ARG A 256 42.02 36.93 31.94
CA ARG A 256 43.07 37.97 32.06
C ARG A 256 43.25 38.71 30.76
N HIS A 257 42.85 39.92 30.67
CA HIS A 257 43.58 41.17 30.60
C HIS A 257 42.71 42.29 30.03
N ASP A 258 42.62 43.32 30.94
CA ASP A 258 42.31 44.70 30.59
C ASP A 258 43.20 45.25 29.50
N THR A 259 42.71 46.03 28.61
CA THR A 259 43.02 47.45 28.38
C THR A 259 42.58 47.93 27.00
N ASP A 260 41.77 48.94 27.07
CA ASP A 260 41.78 50.16 26.29
C ASP A 260 41.62 50.20 24.76
N ASP A 261 40.54 50.85 24.49
CA ASP A 261 40.44 52.07 23.66
C ASP A 261 40.26 52.02 22.14
N THR A 262 39.26 52.77 21.78
CA THR A 262 39.02 53.64 20.63
C THR A 262 38.33 53.07 19.38
N ARG A 263 37.04 53.50 19.33
CA ARG A 263 36.43 54.28 18.26
C ARG A 263 36.99 54.15 16.82
N VAL A 264 36.15 53.88 15.87
CA VAL A 264 35.76 54.81 14.79
C VAL A 264 34.78 54.15 13.84
N SER A 265 33.55 54.62 13.85
CA SER A 265 32.75 55.23 12.79
C SER A 265 32.49 54.48 11.50
N GLU A 266 31.20 54.19 11.33
CA GLU A 266 30.36 54.57 10.17
C GLU A 266 31.06 55.14 8.94
N THR A 267 30.73 54.60 7.77
CA THR A 267 30.23 55.36 6.62
C THR A 267 29.80 54.44 5.47
N PHE A 268 28.53 54.36 5.19
CA PHE A 268 27.81 54.85 4.04
C PHE A 268 28.09 54.25 2.63
N LEU A 269 27.02 53.64 2.09
CA LEU A 269 26.38 53.93 0.79
C LEU A 269 27.16 53.73 -0.51
N GLY A 270 26.46 53.02 -1.38
CA GLY A 270 26.56 53.32 -2.82
C GLY A 270 26.11 52.17 -3.74
N GLU A 271 24.87 52.31 -4.17
CA GLU A 271 24.34 51.69 -5.36
C GLU A 271 25.30 51.73 -6.55
N LYS A 272 25.28 50.68 -7.40
CA LYS A 272 24.92 50.84 -8.81
C LYS A 272 24.87 49.47 -9.53
N GLU A 273 23.73 49.29 -10.15
CA GLU A 273 23.57 48.42 -11.30
C GLU A 273 24.64 48.69 -12.36
N ASP A 274 25.17 47.62 -12.95
CA ASP A 274 25.62 47.70 -14.34
C ASP A 274 25.47 46.34 -15.05
N THR A 275 24.66 46.36 -16.06
CA THR A 275 24.39 45.33 -17.02
C THR A 275 25.50 45.33 -18.08
N GLY A 276 26.14 44.15 -18.31
CA GLY A 276 27.01 43.95 -19.46
C GLY A 276 27.36 42.48 -19.71
N PRO A 277 27.40 42.01 -20.93
CA PRO A 277 27.38 40.58 -21.28
C PRO A 277 28.77 39.95 -21.19
N PHE A 278 28.79 38.69 -20.74
CA PHE A 278 29.97 37.86 -20.70
C PHE A 278 30.43 37.47 -22.11
N PRO A 279 31.78 37.54 -22.43
CA PRO A 279 32.33 36.98 -23.63
C PRO A 279 32.69 35.51 -23.46
N PRO A 280 32.82 34.76 -24.58
CA PRO A 280 33.07 33.32 -24.56
C PRO A 280 34.57 33.00 -24.23
N PRO A 281 34.85 31.83 -23.67
CA PRO A 281 36.24 31.46 -23.27
C PRO A 281 37.12 31.11 -24.49
N SER A 282 38.24 31.74 -24.55
CA SER A 282 39.34 31.42 -25.47
C SER A 282 40.27 30.33 -24.91
N MET A 283 40.78 29.55 -25.84
CA MET A 283 41.71 28.41 -25.74
C MET A 283 42.92 28.61 -24.83
N GLY A 284 43.29 27.56 -24.10
CA GLY A 284 44.61 26.93 -24.12
C GLY A 284 45.61 27.37 -23.08
N LEU A 285 45.85 26.49 -22.11
CA LEU A 285 47.21 26.24 -21.56
C LEU A 285 47.24 24.83 -20.88
N PRO A 286 48.38 24.11 -20.86
CA PRO A 286 48.42 22.68 -20.65
C PRO A 286 48.39 22.24 -19.19
N LEU A 287 47.68 21.16 -18.92
CA LEU A 287 47.63 20.44 -17.64
C LEU A 287 48.92 19.66 -17.39
N PRO A 288 49.39 19.51 -16.15
CA PRO A 288 50.50 18.65 -15.80
C PRO A 288 50.08 17.17 -15.82
N THR A 289 50.96 16.37 -16.36
CA THR A 289 50.90 14.92 -16.51
C THR A 289 50.56 14.18 -15.22
N GLN A 290 49.47 13.42 -15.24
CA GLN A 290 49.14 12.42 -14.23
C GLN A 290 49.94 11.12 -14.45
N PRO A 291 50.25 10.36 -13.39
CA PRO A 291 50.89 9.06 -13.53
C PRO A 291 49.92 8.03 -14.12
N VAL A 292 50.43 7.27 -15.06
CA VAL A 292 49.78 6.20 -15.78
C VAL A 292 49.44 5.08 -14.81
N VAL A 293 48.15 4.87 -14.56
CA VAL A 293 47.59 3.64 -13.98
C VAL A 293 47.30 2.69 -15.14
N PRO A 294 47.67 1.40 -15.08
CA PRO A 294 47.47 0.48 -16.19
C PRO A 294 45.99 0.23 -16.39
N THR A 295 45.44 0.68 -17.50
CA THR A 295 44.16 0.29 -18.03
C THR A 295 44.17 -1.21 -18.31
N VAL A 296 43.49 -1.98 -17.48
CA VAL A 296 43.02 -3.31 -17.85
C VAL A 296 41.96 -3.11 -18.93
N SER A 297 42.34 -3.39 -20.18
CA SER A 297 41.43 -3.45 -21.31
C SER A 297 40.30 -4.47 -21.00
N LEU A 298 39.09 -4.00 -20.80
CA LEU A 298 37.90 -4.81 -20.98
C LEU A 298 37.78 -5.10 -22.48
N GLY A 299 38.41 -6.20 -22.88
CA GLY A 299 38.22 -6.84 -24.18
C GLY A 299 36.76 -7.34 -24.24
N ASP A 300 36.10 -6.95 -25.30
CA ASP A 300 34.99 -7.60 -25.97
C ASP A 300 33.96 -8.36 -25.10
N VAL A 301 33.02 -7.61 -24.56
CA VAL A 301 31.66 -8.10 -24.32
C VAL A 301 30.70 -7.25 -25.16
N GLU A 302 30.90 -7.28 -26.48
CA GLU A 302 29.81 -7.02 -27.43
C GLU A 302 28.87 -8.22 -27.39
N GLY A 303 27.62 -7.98 -26.90
CA GLY A 303 26.58 -8.97 -27.07
C GLY A 303 25.62 -9.21 -25.90
N VAL A 304 25.68 -8.43 -24.83
CA VAL A 304 24.56 -8.48 -23.87
C VAL A 304 23.57 -7.36 -24.21
N LYS A 305 22.63 -7.69 -25.10
CA LYS A 305 21.38 -6.95 -25.18
C LYS A 305 20.78 -6.96 -23.77
N THR A 306 20.81 -5.83 -23.11
CA THR A 306 20.12 -5.54 -21.85
C THR A 306 18.64 -5.37 -22.12
N GLU A 307 18.00 -6.42 -22.64
CA GLU A 307 16.63 -6.74 -22.32
C GLU A 307 16.73 -7.78 -21.18
N GLU A 308 16.72 -7.32 -19.92
CA GLU A 308 16.27 -8.21 -18.88
C GLU A 308 14.92 -8.76 -19.36
N PRO A 309 14.78 -10.06 -19.59
CA PRO A 309 13.47 -10.60 -19.89
C PRO A 309 12.64 -10.30 -18.66
N VAL A 310 11.67 -9.41 -18.81
CA VAL A 310 10.52 -9.36 -17.91
C VAL A 310 10.18 -10.82 -17.68
N PRO A 311 10.27 -11.35 -16.44
CA PRO A 311 10.06 -12.77 -16.22
C PRO A 311 8.67 -13.05 -16.74
N LYS A 312 8.61 -13.72 -17.90
CA LYS A 312 7.33 -14.20 -18.45
C LYS A 312 6.66 -14.89 -17.28
N LYS A 313 5.49 -14.40 -16.86
CA LYS A 313 4.66 -15.07 -15.85
C LYS A 313 4.67 -16.53 -16.23
N VAL A 314 5.43 -17.35 -15.50
CA VAL A 314 5.42 -18.79 -15.68
C VAL A 314 4.08 -19.22 -15.14
N HIS A 315 3.03 -18.99 -15.94
CA HIS A 315 1.74 -19.55 -15.64
C HIS A 315 1.94 -21.08 -15.65
N LEU A 316 1.98 -21.65 -14.47
CA LEU A 316 1.92 -23.10 -14.34
C LEU A 316 0.80 -23.60 -15.24
N SER A 317 1.08 -24.64 -16.03
CA SER A 317 0.01 -25.27 -16.82
C SER A 317 -1.17 -25.49 -15.88
N TYR A 318 -2.30 -24.94 -16.22
CA TYR A 318 -3.54 -24.96 -15.43
C TYR A 318 -3.86 -26.36 -14.90
N THR A 319 -3.59 -27.40 -15.68
CA THR A 319 -3.78 -28.80 -15.30
C THR A 319 -2.86 -29.23 -14.13
N ARG A 320 -1.62 -28.71 -14.06
CA ARG A 320 -0.70 -29.00 -12.96
C ARG A 320 -1.14 -28.35 -11.65
N SER A 321 -1.61 -27.11 -11.70
CA SER A 321 -2.10 -26.39 -10.52
C SER A 321 -3.33 -27.07 -9.93
N LEU A 322 -4.29 -27.45 -10.77
CA LEU A 322 -5.47 -28.19 -10.36
C LEU A 322 -5.11 -29.59 -9.81
N GLY A 323 -4.16 -30.28 -10.46
CA GLY A 323 -3.68 -31.57 -9.98
C GLY A 323 -3.00 -31.50 -8.60
N ARG A 324 -2.25 -30.43 -8.32
CA ARG A 324 -1.67 -30.16 -6.98
C ARG A 324 -2.75 -29.88 -5.95
N LEU A 325 -3.76 -29.07 -6.30
CA LEU A 325 -4.90 -28.79 -5.45
C LEU A 325 -5.64 -30.06 -5.05
N MET A 326 -5.95 -30.91 -6.04
CA MET A 326 -6.61 -32.18 -5.80
C MET A 326 -5.77 -33.14 -4.93
N ARG A 327 -4.46 -33.18 -5.12
CA ARG A 327 -3.56 -33.98 -4.27
C ARG A 327 -3.58 -33.49 -2.82
N TRP A 328 -3.68 -32.17 -2.59
CA TRP A 328 -3.81 -31.63 -1.24
C TRP A 328 -5.18 -31.95 -0.63
N ALA A 329 -6.25 -31.85 -1.39
CA ALA A 329 -7.60 -32.22 -0.96
C ALA A 329 -7.68 -33.74 -0.58
N LEU A 330 -7.00 -34.59 -1.32
CA LEU A 330 -6.93 -36.04 -1.06
C LEU A 330 -6.17 -36.40 0.24
N CYS A 331 -5.50 -35.47 0.91
CA CYS A 331 -4.96 -35.76 2.26
C CYS A 331 -6.06 -36.12 3.27
N LYS A 332 -7.31 -35.75 3.01
CA LYS A 332 -8.49 -36.10 3.81
C LYS A 332 -9.40 -37.10 3.04
N TRP A 333 -8.77 -38.07 2.35
CA TRP A 333 -9.44 -39.03 1.49
C TRP A 333 -10.63 -39.76 2.11
N PRO A 334 -10.68 -40.11 3.43
CA PRO A 334 -11.86 -40.80 3.98
C PRO A 334 -13.12 -39.95 3.89
N PHE A 335 -13.03 -38.65 4.21
CA PHE A 335 -14.17 -37.74 4.08
C PHE A 335 -14.57 -37.50 2.64
N ALA A 336 -13.59 -37.37 1.73
CA ALA A 336 -13.86 -37.27 0.30
C ALA A 336 -14.58 -38.51 -0.22
N LEU A 337 -14.18 -39.72 0.22
CA LEU A 337 -14.79 -40.98 -0.18
C LEU A 337 -16.25 -41.07 0.29
N VAL A 338 -16.54 -40.70 1.54
CA VAL A 338 -17.91 -40.61 2.07
C VAL A 338 -18.74 -39.60 1.27
N GLY A 339 -18.17 -38.47 0.92
CA GLY A 339 -18.82 -37.46 0.09
C GLY A 339 -19.15 -37.97 -1.32
N PHE A 340 -18.21 -38.67 -1.98
CA PHE A 340 -18.45 -39.30 -3.31
C PHE A 340 -19.49 -40.38 -3.25
N PHE A 341 -19.47 -41.23 -2.22
CA PHE A 341 -20.49 -42.28 -2.04
C PHE A 341 -21.90 -41.66 -1.85
N ALA A 342 -22.03 -40.65 -1.01
CA ALA A 342 -23.30 -39.94 -0.84
C ALA A 342 -23.74 -39.25 -2.14
N SER A 343 -22.81 -38.61 -2.89
CA SER A 343 -23.08 -38.02 -4.19
C SER A 343 -23.51 -39.06 -5.25
N ALA A 344 -22.97 -40.28 -5.18
CA ALA A 344 -23.41 -41.38 -6.05
C ALA A 344 -24.86 -41.79 -5.76
N ILE A 345 -25.27 -41.85 -4.48
CA ILE A 345 -26.67 -42.09 -4.08
C ILE A 345 -27.57 -40.99 -4.64
N ILE A 346 -27.20 -39.71 -4.49
CA ILE A 346 -27.96 -38.55 -5.04
C ILE A 346 -28.11 -38.71 -6.56
N GLY A 347 -27.03 -38.99 -7.29
CA GLY A 347 -27.08 -39.16 -8.74
C GLY A 347 -27.94 -40.37 -9.18
N GLY A 348 -27.88 -41.48 -8.44
CA GLY A 348 -28.71 -42.69 -8.70
C GLY A 348 -30.18 -42.50 -8.36
N ALA A 349 -30.52 -41.66 -7.38
CA ALA A 349 -31.89 -41.44 -6.94
C ALA A 349 -32.79 -40.88 -8.07
N PHE A 350 -32.25 -40.00 -8.93
CA PHE A 350 -32.98 -39.48 -10.11
C PHE A 350 -33.41 -40.63 -11.08
N SER A 351 -32.58 -41.62 -11.26
CA SER A 351 -32.94 -42.81 -12.06
C SER A 351 -33.98 -43.66 -11.35
N GLY A 352 -33.93 -43.76 -10.01
CA GLY A 352 -34.96 -44.38 -9.18
C GLY A 352 -36.29 -43.66 -9.25
N GLU A 353 -36.28 -42.34 -9.19
CA GLU A 353 -37.48 -41.48 -9.37
C GLU A 353 -38.15 -41.75 -10.74
N ALA A 354 -37.35 -41.81 -11.81
CA ALA A 354 -37.87 -42.06 -13.15
C ALA A 354 -38.56 -43.42 -13.25
N VAL A 355 -38.05 -44.49 -12.59
CA VAL A 355 -38.66 -45.82 -12.55
C VAL A 355 -40.00 -45.79 -11.76
N LEU A 356 -39.98 -45.16 -10.58
CA LEU A 356 -41.17 -44.98 -9.77
C LEU A 356 -42.27 -44.21 -10.52
N PHE A 357 -41.90 -43.13 -11.21
CA PHE A 357 -42.81 -42.32 -12.00
C PHE A 357 -43.49 -43.14 -13.11
N GLY A 358 -42.75 -43.94 -13.85
CA GLY A 358 -43.31 -44.82 -14.87
C GLY A 358 -44.36 -45.80 -14.33
N HIS A 359 -44.10 -46.43 -13.16
CA HIS A 359 -45.02 -47.37 -12.53
C HIS A 359 -46.22 -46.68 -11.88
N VAL A 360 -46.09 -45.48 -11.35
CA VAL A 360 -47.22 -44.67 -10.87
C VAL A 360 -48.20 -44.36 -11.98
N ILE A 361 -47.73 -44.03 -13.18
CA ILE A 361 -48.62 -43.79 -14.34
C ILE A 361 -49.35 -45.07 -14.71
N GLU A 362 -48.72 -46.23 -14.64
CA GLU A 362 -49.34 -47.50 -14.83
C GLU A 362 -50.39 -47.81 -13.74
N ALA A 363 -50.08 -47.50 -12.46
CA ALA A 363 -51.00 -47.71 -11.37
C ALA A 363 -52.26 -46.85 -11.48
N LEU A 364 -52.16 -45.65 -12.05
CA LEU A 364 -53.29 -44.72 -12.28
C LEU A 364 -54.10 -45.00 -13.55
N ASN A 365 -53.87 -46.14 -14.20
CA ASN A 365 -54.61 -46.50 -15.42
C ASN A 365 -56.12 -46.69 -15.11
N PRO A 366 -57.01 -45.96 -15.75
CA PRO A 366 -58.44 -45.98 -15.49
C PRO A 366 -59.12 -47.32 -15.79
N CYS A 367 -58.42 -48.26 -16.49
CA CYS A 367 -58.93 -49.61 -16.74
C CYS A 367 -58.75 -50.59 -15.54
N LYS A 368 -58.07 -50.15 -14.42
CA LYS A 368 -57.91 -50.97 -13.20
C LYS A 368 -59.06 -50.75 -12.24
N ALA A 369 -59.34 -51.76 -11.38
CA ALA A 369 -60.36 -51.66 -10.32
C ALA A 369 -59.97 -50.59 -9.32
N PRO A 370 -60.89 -49.76 -8.84
CA PRO A 370 -60.59 -48.63 -7.92
C PRO A 370 -59.77 -48.98 -6.67
N GLY A 371 -60.08 -50.12 -6.03
CA GLY A 371 -59.31 -50.58 -4.85
C GLY A 371 -57.88 -51.05 -5.17
N GLU A 372 -57.63 -51.53 -6.41
CA GLU A 372 -56.26 -51.85 -6.86
C GLU A 372 -55.46 -50.61 -7.14
N VAL A 373 -56.10 -49.59 -7.71
CA VAL A 373 -55.47 -48.25 -7.93
C VAL A 373 -55.01 -47.62 -6.59
N GLU A 374 -55.92 -47.63 -5.61
CA GLU A 374 -55.63 -47.08 -4.26
C GLU A 374 -54.44 -47.81 -3.61
N HIS A 375 -54.47 -49.14 -3.56
CA HIS A 375 -53.41 -49.91 -2.93
C HIS A 375 -52.06 -49.77 -3.65
N GLN A 376 -52.02 -49.70 -4.98
CA GLN A 376 -50.81 -49.49 -5.74
C GLN A 376 -50.25 -48.03 -5.54
N SER A 377 -51.15 -47.06 -5.54
CA SER A 377 -50.78 -45.65 -5.32
C SER A 377 -50.18 -45.45 -3.93
N ASP A 378 -50.80 -46.06 -2.88
CA ASP A 378 -50.23 -45.95 -1.52
C ASP A 378 -48.81 -46.55 -1.42
N ARG A 379 -48.56 -47.69 -2.09
CA ARG A 379 -47.24 -48.30 -2.14
C ARG A 379 -46.22 -47.39 -2.81
N PHE A 380 -46.52 -46.82 -3.96
CA PHE A 380 -45.62 -45.93 -4.67
C PHE A 380 -45.39 -44.64 -3.93
N ALA A 381 -46.44 -44.09 -3.29
CA ALA A 381 -46.30 -42.92 -2.40
C ALA A 381 -45.32 -43.20 -1.25
N LEU A 382 -45.41 -44.40 -0.63
CA LEU A 382 -44.45 -44.79 0.40
C LEU A 382 -43.02 -44.90 -0.15
N TYR A 383 -42.83 -45.44 -1.38
CA TYR A 383 -41.51 -45.54 -1.99
C TYR A 383 -40.92 -44.15 -2.31
N PHE A 384 -41.72 -43.20 -2.78
CA PHE A 384 -41.27 -41.80 -2.93
C PHE A 384 -40.88 -41.16 -1.61
N PHE A 385 -41.65 -41.43 -0.54
CA PHE A 385 -41.32 -40.90 0.80
C PHE A 385 -39.99 -41.51 1.32
N VAL A 386 -39.76 -42.80 1.15
CA VAL A 386 -38.49 -43.44 1.52
C VAL A 386 -37.36 -42.90 0.68
N LEU A 387 -37.55 -42.70 -0.63
CA LEU A 387 -36.54 -42.09 -1.53
C LEU A 387 -36.16 -40.67 -1.07
N ALA A 388 -37.16 -39.84 -0.71
CA ALA A 388 -36.93 -38.52 -0.20
C ALA A 388 -36.13 -38.50 1.10
N ILE A 389 -36.36 -39.43 2.02
CA ILE A 389 -35.54 -39.58 3.24
C ILE A 389 -34.09 -39.96 2.89
N ILE A 390 -33.87 -40.89 1.97
CA ILE A 390 -32.55 -41.31 1.52
C ILE A 390 -31.82 -40.10 0.92
N GLU A 391 -32.49 -39.32 0.06
CA GLU A 391 -31.90 -38.11 -0.53
C GLU A 391 -31.56 -37.06 0.52
N LEU A 392 -32.42 -36.80 1.49
CA LEU A 392 -32.17 -35.85 2.58
C LEU A 392 -30.84 -36.18 3.29
N PHE A 393 -30.68 -37.47 3.70
CA PHE A 393 -29.43 -37.90 4.36
C PHE A 393 -28.24 -37.84 3.42
N ALA A 394 -28.40 -38.25 2.16
CA ALA A 394 -27.31 -38.21 1.18
C ALA A 394 -26.85 -36.80 0.90
N TYR A 395 -27.76 -35.83 0.73
CA TYR A 395 -27.40 -34.39 0.58
C TYR A 395 -26.69 -33.85 1.82
N PHE A 396 -27.19 -34.15 3.02
CA PHE A 396 -26.58 -33.73 4.27
C PHE A 396 -25.15 -34.28 4.42
N VAL A 397 -24.96 -35.59 4.20
CA VAL A 397 -23.65 -36.22 4.32
C VAL A 397 -22.68 -35.71 3.25
N SER A 398 -23.11 -35.61 1.99
CA SER A 398 -22.28 -35.08 0.88
C SER A 398 -21.86 -33.65 1.13
N GLY A 399 -22.80 -32.75 1.47
CA GLY A 399 -22.49 -31.35 1.76
C GLY A 399 -21.54 -31.17 2.93
N SER A 400 -21.78 -31.92 4.04
CA SER A 400 -20.92 -31.86 5.23
C SER A 400 -19.51 -32.42 4.96
N ALA A 401 -19.40 -33.53 4.23
CA ALA A 401 -18.10 -34.16 3.93
C ALA A 401 -17.22 -33.26 3.02
N PHE A 402 -17.78 -32.75 1.92
CA PHE A 402 -17.05 -31.87 1.03
C PHE A 402 -16.80 -30.50 1.65
N GLY A 403 -17.73 -29.96 2.45
CA GLY A 403 -17.55 -28.73 3.21
C GLY A 403 -16.37 -28.83 4.17
N PHE A 404 -16.25 -29.95 4.91
CA PHE A 404 -15.11 -30.19 5.80
C PHE A 404 -13.78 -30.25 5.04
N VAL A 405 -13.73 -30.99 3.92
CA VAL A 405 -12.51 -31.09 3.08
C VAL A 405 -12.11 -29.70 2.54
N SER A 406 -13.07 -28.92 2.08
CA SER A 406 -12.87 -27.59 1.53
C SER A 406 -12.31 -26.64 2.60
N GLU A 407 -12.95 -26.52 3.76
CA GLU A 407 -12.50 -25.61 4.82
C GLU A 407 -11.11 -25.98 5.35
N TRP A 408 -10.84 -27.29 5.51
CA TRP A 408 -9.50 -27.75 5.89
C TRP A 408 -8.45 -27.37 4.85
N LEU A 409 -8.77 -27.53 3.56
CA LEU A 409 -7.87 -27.16 2.46
C LEU A 409 -7.61 -25.65 2.44
N LEU A 410 -8.65 -24.82 2.59
CA LEU A 410 -8.54 -23.35 2.65
C LEU A 410 -7.69 -22.89 3.82
N LEU A 411 -7.90 -23.46 5.00
CA LEU A 411 -7.07 -23.15 6.16
C LEU A 411 -5.59 -23.47 5.90
N ARG A 412 -5.32 -24.62 5.28
CA ARG A 412 -3.95 -25.01 4.91
C ARG A 412 -3.33 -24.05 3.90
N ILE A 413 -4.09 -23.67 2.85
CA ILE A 413 -3.63 -22.73 1.83
C ILE A 413 -3.33 -21.36 2.45
N ARG A 414 -4.27 -20.81 3.23
CA ARG A 414 -4.09 -19.52 3.90
C ARG A 414 -2.83 -19.48 4.77
N LYS A 415 -2.65 -20.51 5.61
CA LYS A 415 -1.43 -20.62 6.45
C LYS A 415 -0.15 -20.68 5.61
N GLN A 416 -0.16 -21.48 4.53
CA GLN A 416 1.02 -21.66 3.69
C GLN A 416 1.36 -20.37 2.90
N VAL A 417 0.35 -19.73 2.31
CA VAL A 417 0.53 -18.48 1.55
C VAL A 417 0.99 -17.36 2.47
N PHE A 418 0.38 -17.20 3.65
CA PHE A 418 0.81 -16.20 4.61
C PHE A 418 2.27 -16.43 5.07
N ARG A 419 2.62 -17.70 5.34
CA ARG A 419 4.01 -18.05 5.67
C ARG A 419 4.99 -17.64 4.56
N VAL A 420 4.63 -17.93 3.30
CA VAL A 420 5.45 -17.56 2.15
C VAL A 420 5.55 -16.05 2.00
N LEU A 421 4.46 -15.31 2.14
CA LEU A 421 4.46 -13.85 2.05
C LEU A 421 5.40 -13.23 3.09
N VAL A 422 5.31 -13.64 4.34
CA VAL A 422 6.15 -13.09 5.43
C VAL A 422 7.64 -13.43 5.25
N THR A 423 7.95 -14.49 4.51
CA THR A 423 9.35 -14.89 4.24
C THR A 423 9.95 -14.30 2.96
N GLN A 424 9.19 -13.48 2.20
CA GLN A 424 9.73 -12.82 1.01
C GLN A 424 10.72 -11.70 1.38
N PRO A 425 11.78 -11.48 0.57
CA PRO A 425 12.70 -10.36 0.78
C PRO A 425 11.99 -9.02 0.50
N LEU A 426 12.46 -7.94 1.12
CA LEU A 426 11.87 -6.61 0.98
C LEU A 426 11.80 -6.14 -0.49
N ALA A 427 12.84 -6.43 -1.28
CA ALA A 427 12.90 -6.15 -2.71
C ALA A 427 11.76 -6.79 -3.54
N TRP A 428 11.11 -7.83 -3.01
CA TRP A 428 9.95 -8.44 -3.66
C TRP A 428 8.70 -7.56 -3.51
N PHE A 429 8.51 -6.91 -2.34
CA PHE A 429 7.38 -6.02 -2.08
C PHE A 429 7.46 -4.67 -2.81
N GLU A 430 8.64 -4.27 -3.28
CA GLU A 430 8.84 -3.05 -4.06
C GLU A 430 8.39 -3.15 -5.51
N ARG A 431 8.06 -4.35 -5.98
CA ARG A 431 7.53 -4.55 -7.33
C ARG A 431 6.12 -3.99 -7.42
N GLU A 432 5.79 -3.33 -8.53
CA GLU A 432 4.45 -2.76 -8.76
C GLU A 432 3.31 -3.78 -8.58
N GLU A 433 3.56 -5.04 -8.96
CA GLU A 433 2.58 -6.14 -8.86
C GLU A 433 2.43 -6.71 -7.42
N ALA A 434 3.35 -6.38 -6.51
CA ALA A 434 3.47 -6.99 -5.19
C ALA A 434 3.05 -6.06 -4.04
N SER A 435 2.19 -5.07 -4.30
CA SER A 435 1.72 -4.17 -3.23
C SER A 435 0.98 -4.98 -2.15
N PRO A 436 1.27 -4.76 -0.85
CA PRO A 436 0.70 -5.53 0.24
C PRO A 436 -0.84 -5.56 0.24
N SER A 437 -1.48 -4.43 -0.08
CA SER A 437 -2.94 -4.31 -0.18
C SER A 437 -3.52 -5.19 -1.29
N THR A 438 -2.91 -5.18 -2.47
CA THR A 438 -3.32 -6.01 -3.62
C THR A 438 -3.14 -7.49 -3.31
N MET A 439 -2.04 -7.86 -2.65
CA MET A 439 -1.76 -9.24 -2.27
C MET A 439 -2.77 -9.78 -1.25
N MET A 440 -3.13 -8.98 -0.25
CA MET A 440 -4.14 -9.39 0.74
C MET A 440 -5.52 -9.50 0.14
N ALA A 441 -5.91 -8.59 -0.75
CA ALA A 441 -7.17 -8.65 -1.49
C ALA A 441 -7.23 -9.91 -2.39
N ASN A 442 -6.17 -10.18 -3.14
CA ASN A 442 -6.06 -11.36 -3.99
C ASN A 442 -6.08 -12.66 -3.16
N LEU A 443 -5.38 -12.70 -2.02
CA LEU A 443 -5.42 -13.85 -1.12
C LEU A 443 -6.85 -14.16 -0.64
N GLY A 444 -7.61 -13.13 -0.25
CA GLY A 444 -9.01 -13.28 0.13
C GLY A 444 -9.88 -13.80 -1.00
N ALA A 445 -9.83 -13.17 -2.18
CA ALA A 445 -10.59 -13.55 -3.36
C ALA A 445 -10.19 -14.93 -3.91
N ASP A 446 -8.90 -15.19 -4.07
CA ASP A 446 -8.40 -16.44 -4.62
C ASP A 446 -8.73 -17.64 -3.72
N THR A 447 -8.60 -17.50 -2.40
CA THR A 447 -9.00 -18.58 -1.49
C THR A 447 -10.51 -18.83 -1.51
N SER A 448 -11.34 -17.79 -1.58
CA SER A 448 -12.81 -17.92 -1.68
C SER A 448 -13.22 -18.67 -2.95
N ASN A 449 -12.61 -18.32 -4.10
CA ASN A 449 -12.86 -18.99 -5.38
C ASN A 449 -12.49 -20.50 -5.34
N LEU A 450 -11.43 -20.86 -4.64
CA LEU A 450 -11.05 -22.27 -4.45
C LEU A 450 -12.06 -23.01 -3.56
N GLY A 451 -12.58 -22.36 -2.53
CA GLY A 451 -13.61 -22.92 -1.65
C GLY A 451 -14.88 -23.30 -2.39
N GLY A 452 -15.31 -22.46 -3.31
CA GLY A 452 -16.46 -22.74 -4.17
C GLY A 452 -16.31 -24.06 -4.94
N LEU A 453 -15.18 -24.27 -5.60
CA LEU A 453 -14.94 -25.49 -6.38
C LEU A 453 -14.75 -26.73 -5.51
N THR A 454 -13.94 -26.67 -4.47
CA THR A 454 -13.55 -27.84 -3.66
C THR A 454 -14.61 -28.28 -2.65
N GLY A 455 -15.63 -27.43 -2.42
CA GLY A 455 -16.76 -27.70 -1.57
C GLY A 455 -17.86 -28.51 -2.26
N THR A 456 -19.06 -27.96 -2.27
CA THR A 456 -20.26 -28.65 -2.79
C THR A 456 -20.25 -28.90 -4.30
N VAL A 457 -19.52 -28.05 -5.07
CA VAL A 457 -19.49 -28.14 -6.55
C VAL A 457 -18.91 -29.47 -7.02
N ILE A 458 -17.85 -29.98 -6.42
CA ILE A 458 -17.25 -31.28 -6.78
C ILE A 458 -18.23 -32.44 -6.59
N GLY A 459 -18.94 -32.43 -5.46
CA GLY A 459 -19.97 -33.43 -5.17
C GLY A 459 -21.14 -33.39 -6.18
N THR A 460 -21.59 -32.16 -6.50
CA THR A 460 -22.64 -31.93 -7.50
C THR A 460 -22.20 -32.36 -8.90
N ILE A 461 -21.01 -32.04 -9.33
CA ILE A 461 -20.45 -32.52 -10.62
C ILE A 461 -20.44 -34.03 -10.67
N PHE A 462 -20.01 -34.68 -9.59
CA PHE A 462 -19.94 -36.16 -9.54
C PHE A 462 -21.35 -36.74 -9.53
N SER A 463 -22.33 -36.21 -8.78
CA SER A 463 -23.71 -36.68 -8.76
C SER A 463 -24.39 -36.57 -10.15
N ILE A 464 -24.15 -35.47 -10.88
CA ILE A 464 -24.65 -35.27 -12.24
C ILE A 464 -24.02 -36.29 -13.21
N LEU A 465 -22.72 -36.57 -13.08
CA LEU A 465 -22.08 -37.62 -13.90
C LEU A 465 -22.69 -38.99 -13.64
N VAL A 466 -22.90 -39.35 -12.37
CA VAL A 466 -23.54 -40.62 -11.98
C VAL A 466 -24.98 -40.67 -12.53
N ASN A 467 -25.78 -39.60 -12.38
CA ASN A 467 -27.12 -39.50 -12.93
C ASN A 467 -27.13 -39.72 -14.45
N PHE A 468 -26.21 -39.07 -15.17
CA PHE A 468 -26.10 -39.19 -16.62
C PHE A 468 -25.81 -40.62 -17.05
N VAL A 469 -24.84 -41.27 -16.40
CA VAL A 469 -24.47 -42.69 -16.70
C VAL A 469 -25.62 -43.61 -16.31
N ALA A 470 -26.23 -43.46 -15.12
CA ALA A 470 -27.33 -44.27 -14.66
C ALA A 470 -28.58 -44.11 -15.55
N GLY A 471 -28.93 -42.85 -15.91
CA GLY A 471 -30.08 -42.55 -16.78
C GLY A 471 -29.91 -43.15 -18.19
N ILE A 472 -28.71 -43.05 -18.80
CA ILE A 472 -28.45 -43.67 -20.10
C ILE A 472 -28.53 -45.20 -19.99
N THR A 473 -27.93 -45.80 -18.97
CA THR A 473 -27.89 -47.23 -18.76
C THR A 473 -29.32 -47.79 -18.57
N LEU A 474 -30.10 -47.13 -17.69
CA LEU A 474 -31.51 -47.46 -17.48
C LEU A 474 -32.32 -47.39 -18.77
N ALA A 475 -32.18 -46.29 -19.52
CA ALA A 475 -32.93 -46.09 -20.76
C ALA A 475 -32.60 -47.14 -21.84
N HIS A 476 -31.35 -47.58 -21.95
CA HIS A 476 -30.96 -48.64 -22.89
C HIS A 476 -31.49 -50.02 -22.49
N ILE A 477 -31.54 -50.33 -21.18
CA ILE A 477 -32.08 -51.59 -20.69
C ILE A 477 -33.58 -51.66 -20.92
N VAL A 478 -34.30 -50.55 -20.63
CA VAL A 478 -35.78 -50.52 -20.66
C VAL A 478 -36.32 -50.38 -22.10
N ALA A 479 -35.82 -49.45 -22.89
CA ALA A 479 -36.27 -49.22 -24.27
C ALA A 479 -35.15 -48.63 -25.16
N TRP A 480 -34.21 -49.46 -25.62
CA TRP A 480 -33.01 -49.06 -26.33
C TRP A 480 -33.28 -48.19 -27.60
N ARG A 481 -34.34 -48.45 -28.34
CA ARG A 481 -34.65 -47.66 -29.54
C ARG A 481 -35.07 -46.23 -29.21
N ILE A 482 -35.82 -46.03 -28.13
CA ILE A 482 -36.19 -44.72 -27.64
C ILE A 482 -34.94 -43.99 -27.13
N ALA A 483 -34.12 -44.73 -26.39
CA ALA A 483 -32.87 -44.20 -25.80
C ALA A 483 -31.91 -43.70 -26.89
N VAL A 484 -31.66 -44.41 -27.96
CA VAL A 484 -30.74 -44.03 -29.05
C VAL A 484 -31.22 -42.75 -29.73
N VAL A 485 -32.52 -42.60 -30.01
CA VAL A 485 -33.05 -41.41 -30.67
C VAL A 485 -32.96 -40.16 -29.78
N ILE A 486 -33.31 -40.27 -28.50
CA ILE A 486 -33.20 -39.16 -27.57
C ILE A 486 -31.74 -38.84 -27.31
N LEU A 487 -30.84 -39.83 -27.19
CA LEU A 487 -29.42 -39.63 -26.98
C LEU A 487 -28.77 -38.90 -28.16
N SER A 488 -29.27 -39.08 -29.40
CA SER A 488 -28.77 -38.33 -30.55
C SER A 488 -29.05 -36.81 -30.47
N MET A 489 -30.00 -36.38 -29.64
CA MET A 489 -30.32 -34.99 -29.38
C MET A 489 -29.48 -34.36 -28.24
N VAL A 490 -28.87 -35.18 -27.40
CA VAL A 490 -28.06 -34.72 -26.24
C VAL A 490 -26.89 -33.80 -26.67
N PRO A 491 -26.13 -34.07 -27.75
CA PRO A 491 -25.07 -33.14 -28.22
C PRO A 491 -25.58 -31.72 -28.51
N ILE A 492 -26.82 -31.60 -28.99
CA ILE A 492 -27.44 -30.28 -29.28
C ILE A 492 -27.68 -29.54 -27.97
N LEU A 493 -28.17 -30.22 -26.93
CA LEU A 493 -28.35 -29.64 -25.59
C LEU A 493 -27.02 -29.22 -24.96
N ILE A 494 -25.99 -30.06 -25.09
CA ILE A 494 -24.66 -29.74 -24.57
C ILE A 494 -24.08 -28.53 -25.30
N MET A 495 -24.21 -28.47 -26.63
CA MET A 495 -23.75 -27.31 -27.43
C MET A 495 -24.48 -26.01 -27.05
N ALA A 496 -25.80 -26.06 -26.87
CA ALA A 496 -26.59 -24.92 -26.41
C ALA A 496 -26.16 -24.45 -25.03
N GLY A 497 -25.88 -25.37 -24.08
CA GLY A 497 -25.31 -25.08 -22.78
C GLY A 497 -23.91 -24.46 -22.85
N TYR A 498 -23.03 -25.00 -23.69
CA TYR A 498 -21.69 -24.44 -23.91
C TYR A 498 -21.74 -22.99 -24.43
N LEU A 499 -22.59 -22.74 -25.46
CA LEU A 499 -22.73 -21.40 -26.03
C LEU A 499 -23.22 -20.37 -24.98
N ARG A 500 -24.20 -20.77 -24.16
CA ARG A 500 -24.70 -19.96 -23.03
C ARG A 500 -23.58 -19.56 -22.09
N LEU A 501 -22.73 -20.51 -21.68
CA LEU A 501 -21.67 -20.26 -20.71
C LEU A 501 -20.54 -19.40 -21.27
N LYS A 502 -20.17 -19.65 -22.52
CA LYS A 502 -19.16 -18.81 -23.19
C LYS A 502 -19.58 -17.35 -23.16
N VAL A 503 -20.85 -17.08 -23.50
CA VAL A 503 -21.40 -15.70 -23.47
C VAL A 503 -21.38 -15.12 -22.05
N ILE A 504 -21.77 -15.89 -21.02
CA ILE A 504 -21.75 -15.42 -19.62
C ILE A 504 -20.32 -15.16 -19.15
N ALA A 505 -19.39 -16.07 -19.42
CA ALA A 505 -17.99 -15.93 -19.01
C ALA A 505 -17.30 -14.73 -19.69
N ASP A 506 -17.52 -14.54 -21.00
CA ASP A 506 -16.98 -13.40 -21.74
C ASP A 506 -17.56 -12.07 -21.24
N PHE A 507 -18.86 -12.05 -20.89
CA PHE A 507 -19.50 -10.90 -20.28
C PHE A 507 -18.86 -10.57 -18.92
N GLN A 508 -18.70 -11.56 -18.04
CA GLN A 508 -18.13 -11.36 -16.70
C GLN A 508 -16.71 -10.77 -16.77
N ARG A 509 -15.85 -11.31 -17.62
CA ARG A 509 -14.48 -10.82 -17.79
C ARG A 509 -14.43 -9.36 -18.27
N ARG A 510 -15.24 -9.04 -19.29
CA ARG A 510 -15.32 -7.68 -19.82
C ARG A 510 -15.89 -6.70 -18.82
N HIS A 511 -16.88 -7.13 -18.05
CA HIS A 511 -17.47 -6.34 -16.97
C HIS A 511 -16.42 -5.99 -15.90
N GLU A 512 -15.68 -6.99 -15.39
CA GLU A 512 -14.64 -6.79 -14.38
C GLU A 512 -13.56 -5.82 -14.87
N THR A 513 -13.04 -6.00 -16.09
CA THR A 513 -11.99 -5.13 -16.63
C THR A 513 -12.49 -3.71 -16.92
N ALA A 514 -13.73 -3.56 -17.37
CA ALA A 514 -14.30 -2.26 -17.67
C ALA A 514 -14.53 -1.40 -16.43
N TYR A 515 -14.93 -2.03 -15.30
CA TYR A 515 -15.20 -1.30 -14.05
C TYR A 515 -13.98 -1.16 -13.15
N ALA A 516 -12.87 -1.88 -13.39
CA ALA A 516 -11.68 -1.83 -12.54
C ALA A 516 -11.13 -0.42 -12.36
N ARG A 517 -11.10 0.36 -13.46
CA ARG A 517 -10.60 1.74 -13.45
C ARG A 517 -11.50 2.69 -12.66
N SER A 518 -12.82 2.55 -12.77
CA SER A 518 -13.77 3.33 -12.00
C SER A 518 -13.66 3.03 -10.50
N THR A 519 -13.44 1.75 -10.15
CA THR A 519 -13.23 1.32 -8.76
C THR A 519 -11.94 1.92 -8.18
N ALA A 520 -10.84 1.92 -8.95
CA ALA A 520 -9.58 2.52 -8.52
C ALA A 520 -9.74 4.00 -8.17
N MET A 521 -10.46 4.76 -9.01
CA MET A 521 -10.76 6.18 -8.76
C MET A 521 -11.57 6.43 -7.47
N VAL A 522 -12.54 5.55 -7.16
CA VAL A 522 -13.30 5.66 -5.89
C VAL A 522 -12.40 5.43 -4.69
N ILE A 523 -11.52 4.42 -4.76
CA ILE A 523 -10.55 4.13 -3.68
C ILE A 523 -9.63 5.33 -3.47
N GLU A 524 -9.09 5.90 -4.54
CA GLU A 524 -8.22 7.07 -4.48
C GLU A 524 -8.94 8.28 -3.86
N ALA A 525 -10.14 8.61 -4.34
CA ALA A 525 -10.93 9.72 -3.82
C ALA A 525 -11.27 9.54 -2.32
N ALA A 526 -11.64 8.33 -1.89
CA ALA A 526 -11.95 8.03 -0.50
C ALA A 526 -10.71 8.12 0.40
N SER A 527 -9.56 7.63 -0.08
CA SER A 527 -8.29 7.70 0.66
C SER A 527 -7.80 9.15 0.84
N CYS A 528 -8.13 10.03 -0.11
CA CYS A 528 -7.71 11.43 -0.13
C CYS A 528 -8.87 12.40 0.20
N MET A 529 -9.89 11.95 0.96
CA MET A 529 -11.13 12.72 1.15
C MET A 529 -10.92 14.12 1.74
N ARG A 530 -9.94 14.30 2.64
CA ARG A 530 -9.58 15.62 3.16
C ARG A 530 -9.14 16.58 2.05
N THR A 531 -8.36 16.09 1.09
CA THR A 531 -7.92 16.91 -0.06
C THR A 531 -9.10 17.22 -1.00
N VAL A 532 -9.96 16.25 -1.29
CA VAL A 532 -11.19 16.49 -2.08
C VAL A 532 -12.04 17.57 -1.44
N ALA A 533 -12.29 17.46 -0.13
CA ALA A 533 -13.11 18.39 0.63
C ALA A 533 -12.46 19.78 0.73
N SER A 534 -11.13 19.88 0.99
CA SER A 534 -10.44 21.18 1.07
C SER A 534 -10.45 21.97 -0.24
N LEU A 535 -10.53 21.26 -1.37
CA LEU A 535 -10.61 21.85 -2.71
C LEU A 535 -12.06 22.05 -3.19
N GLY A 536 -13.07 21.58 -2.44
CA GLY A 536 -14.49 21.69 -2.79
C GLY A 536 -14.88 20.91 -4.06
N ARG A 537 -14.18 19.79 -4.35
CA ARG A 537 -14.29 19.02 -5.61
C ARG A 537 -15.22 17.81 -5.55
N GLU A 538 -16.06 17.71 -4.56
CA GLU A 538 -16.96 16.56 -4.40
C GLU A 538 -17.83 16.33 -5.64
N ARG A 539 -18.34 17.40 -6.26
CA ARG A 539 -19.15 17.32 -7.47
C ARG A 539 -18.35 16.87 -8.70
N ASP A 540 -17.13 17.37 -8.84
CA ASP A 540 -16.27 17.03 -10.00
C ASP A 540 -15.87 15.56 -9.96
N VAL A 541 -15.57 15.03 -8.77
CA VAL A 541 -15.26 13.60 -8.57
C VAL A 541 -16.47 12.73 -8.93
N ILE A 542 -17.69 13.11 -8.50
CA ILE A 542 -18.93 12.41 -8.85
C ILE A 542 -19.18 12.46 -10.36
N GLU A 543 -18.95 13.59 -11.01
CA GLU A 543 -19.15 13.75 -12.45
C GLU A 543 -18.15 12.90 -13.27
N LEU A 544 -16.88 12.91 -12.85
CA LEU A 544 -15.84 12.09 -13.48
C LEU A 544 -16.11 10.59 -13.29
N PHE A 545 -16.55 10.20 -12.09
CA PHE A 545 -16.98 8.83 -11.83
C PHE A 545 -18.17 8.44 -12.71
N SER A 546 -19.19 9.30 -12.79
CA SER A 546 -20.35 9.06 -13.67
C SER A 546 -19.95 8.91 -15.13
N HIS A 547 -19.04 9.76 -15.60
CA HIS A 547 -18.48 9.64 -16.98
C HIS A 547 -17.73 8.31 -17.16
N SER A 548 -16.94 7.89 -16.17
CA SER A 548 -16.19 6.64 -16.23
C SER A 548 -17.10 5.39 -16.35
N LEU A 549 -18.35 5.49 -15.90
CA LEU A 549 -19.34 4.42 -15.96
C LEU A 549 -20.12 4.35 -17.29
N GLU A 550 -20.19 5.44 -18.06
CA GLU A 550 -21.03 5.49 -19.28
C GLU A 550 -20.61 4.46 -20.34
N LYS A 551 -19.33 4.37 -20.65
CA LYS A 551 -18.81 3.43 -21.63
C LYS A 551 -19.02 1.97 -21.19
N PRO A 552 -18.59 1.57 -19.97
CA PRO A 552 -18.89 0.24 -19.43
C PRO A 552 -20.39 -0.10 -19.44
N TYR A 553 -21.24 0.83 -19.06
CA TYR A 553 -22.68 0.64 -19.05
C TYR A 553 -23.25 0.35 -20.45
N ARG A 554 -22.90 1.16 -21.46
CA ARG A 554 -23.37 0.97 -22.84
C ARG A 554 -22.89 -0.36 -23.43
N GLU A 555 -21.64 -0.72 -23.18
CA GLU A 555 -21.08 -2.00 -23.61
C GLU A 555 -21.76 -3.18 -22.90
N SER A 556 -21.96 -3.09 -21.59
CA SER A 556 -22.66 -4.11 -20.81
C SER A 556 -24.10 -4.32 -21.28
N MET A 557 -24.83 -3.23 -21.58
CA MET A 557 -26.22 -3.31 -22.04
C MET A 557 -26.33 -4.08 -23.36
N ARG A 558 -25.42 -3.83 -24.31
CA ARG A 558 -25.39 -4.57 -25.60
C ARG A 558 -25.11 -6.07 -25.37
N HIS A 559 -24.18 -6.38 -24.49
CA HIS A 559 -23.83 -7.76 -24.18
C HIS A 559 -24.93 -8.49 -23.40
N ILE A 560 -25.65 -7.82 -22.52
CA ILE A 560 -26.81 -8.36 -21.81
C ILE A 560 -27.90 -8.78 -22.79
N ILE A 561 -28.22 -7.94 -23.78
CA ILE A 561 -29.23 -8.25 -24.78
C ILE A 561 -28.84 -9.50 -25.59
N MET A 562 -27.59 -9.53 -26.09
CA MET A 562 -27.09 -10.66 -26.84
C MET A 562 -27.01 -11.94 -25.98
N GLY A 563 -26.56 -11.83 -24.75
CA GLY A 563 -26.49 -12.94 -23.80
C GLY A 563 -27.87 -13.53 -23.48
N ASN A 564 -28.87 -12.67 -23.24
CA ASN A 564 -30.23 -13.10 -22.99
C ASN A 564 -30.89 -13.73 -24.24
N ALA A 565 -30.57 -13.24 -25.45
CA ALA A 565 -31.05 -13.90 -26.68
C ALA A 565 -30.46 -15.32 -26.81
N CYS A 566 -29.16 -15.50 -26.56
CA CYS A 566 -28.54 -16.84 -26.55
C CYS A 566 -29.11 -17.73 -25.43
N LEU A 567 -29.40 -17.18 -24.25
CA LEU A 567 -30.02 -17.89 -23.17
C LEU A 567 -31.44 -18.37 -23.55
N ALA A 568 -32.26 -17.48 -24.12
CA ALA A 568 -33.61 -17.81 -24.57
C ALA A 568 -33.60 -18.95 -25.59
N VAL A 569 -32.73 -18.88 -26.59
CA VAL A 569 -32.57 -19.96 -27.59
C VAL A 569 -32.15 -21.28 -26.90
N SER A 570 -31.19 -21.24 -26.00
CA SER A 570 -30.70 -22.43 -25.27
C SER A 570 -31.83 -23.12 -24.46
N LEU A 571 -32.62 -22.32 -23.74
CA LEU A 571 -33.76 -22.85 -22.95
C LEU A 571 -34.87 -23.37 -23.85
N SER A 572 -35.18 -22.69 -24.96
CA SER A 572 -36.24 -23.11 -25.90
C SER A 572 -35.90 -24.43 -26.58
N ILE A 573 -34.64 -24.72 -26.91
CA ILE A 573 -34.20 -25.97 -27.50
C ILE A 573 -34.65 -27.20 -26.67
N SER A 574 -34.60 -27.11 -25.34
CA SER A 574 -35.04 -28.19 -24.44
C SER A 574 -36.52 -28.54 -24.67
N TYR A 575 -37.38 -27.55 -24.82
CA TYR A 575 -38.83 -27.77 -25.05
C TYR A 575 -39.10 -28.38 -26.46
N PHE A 576 -38.30 -27.97 -27.45
CA PHE A 576 -38.42 -28.62 -28.80
C PHE A 576 -38.02 -30.09 -28.74
N ILE A 577 -36.99 -30.43 -27.98
CA ILE A 577 -36.57 -31.83 -27.78
C ILE A 577 -37.64 -32.58 -27.02
N TYR A 578 -38.27 -31.99 -25.97
CA TYR A 578 -39.40 -32.63 -25.27
C TYR A 578 -40.58 -32.91 -26.22
N GLY A 579 -40.97 -31.89 -27.01
CA GLY A 579 -42.04 -32.05 -27.99
C GLY A 579 -41.76 -33.19 -29.00
N PHE A 580 -40.53 -33.23 -29.54
CA PHE A 580 -40.10 -34.29 -30.42
C PHE A 580 -40.08 -35.68 -29.72
N ALA A 581 -39.58 -35.78 -28.51
CA ALA A 581 -39.52 -37.03 -27.75
C ALA A 581 -40.93 -37.57 -27.43
N TYR A 582 -41.89 -36.68 -27.07
CA TYR A 582 -43.26 -37.05 -26.86
C TYR A 582 -43.94 -37.50 -28.16
N TRP A 583 -43.79 -36.76 -29.24
CA TRP A 583 -44.41 -37.10 -30.54
C TRP A 583 -43.91 -38.43 -31.07
N TRP A 584 -42.61 -38.66 -31.09
CA TRP A 584 -42.02 -39.88 -31.62
C TRP A 584 -42.20 -41.07 -30.67
N GLY A 585 -42.12 -40.85 -29.37
CA GLY A 585 -42.31 -41.90 -28.37
C GLY A 585 -43.74 -42.37 -28.28
N SER A 586 -44.75 -41.49 -28.29
CA SER A 586 -46.19 -41.89 -28.29
C SER A 586 -46.55 -42.68 -29.51
N LYS A 587 -45.94 -42.38 -30.68
CA LYS A 587 -46.17 -43.15 -31.88
C LYS A 587 -45.68 -44.61 -31.73
N ASN A 588 -44.52 -44.84 -31.09
CA ASN A 588 -44.01 -46.21 -30.87
C ASN A 588 -44.78 -46.95 -29.79
N VAL A 589 -45.40 -46.25 -28.84
CA VAL A 589 -46.37 -46.89 -27.89
C VAL A 589 -47.65 -47.27 -28.58
N ALA A 590 -48.19 -46.40 -29.45
CA ALA A 590 -49.43 -46.71 -30.24
C ALA A 590 -49.23 -47.86 -31.20
N ASP A 591 -48.02 -48.09 -31.73
CA ASP A 591 -47.69 -49.27 -32.57
C ASP A 591 -47.33 -50.50 -31.75
N ASP A 592 -47.67 -50.61 -30.45
CA ASP A 592 -47.37 -51.70 -29.51
C ASP A 592 -45.89 -52.18 -29.47
N ARG A 593 -44.93 -51.31 -29.87
CA ARG A 593 -43.53 -51.65 -29.84
C ARG A 593 -42.90 -51.59 -28.46
N PHE A 594 -43.47 -50.77 -27.56
CA PHE A 594 -43.04 -50.61 -26.19
C PHE A 594 -44.24 -50.35 -25.28
N SER A 595 -44.09 -50.79 -24.00
CA SER A 595 -45.14 -50.55 -23.00
C SER A 595 -45.20 -49.09 -22.60
N GLN A 596 -46.37 -48.69 -22.16
CA GLN A 596 -46.56 -47.31 -21.60
C GLN A 596 -45.56 -47.03 -20.43
N VAL A 597 -45.35 -48.01 -19.56
CA VAL A 597 -44.41 -47.94 -18.44
C VAL A 597 -42.99 -47.68 -18.93
N ALA A 598 -42.54 -48.42 -19.95
CA ALA A 598 -41.20 -48.25 -20.52
C ALA A 598 -41.00 -46.86 -21.06
N PHE A 599 -41.98 -46.31 -21.76
CA PHE A 599 -41.92 -44.95 -22.29
C PHE A 599 -41.82 -43.88 -21.17
N PHE A 600 -42.73 -43.93 -20.15
CA PHE A 600 -42.72 -42.97 -19.05
C PHE A 600 -41.59 -43.21 -18.04
N THR A 601 -40.85 -44.29 -18.07
CA THR A 601 -39.61 -44.51 -17.35
C THR A 601 -38.43 -43.89 -18.08
N VAL A 602 -38.29 -44.15 -19.40
CA VAL A 602 -37.16 -43.74 -20.19
C VAL A 602 -37.14 -42.23 -20.45
N LEU A 603 -38.33 -41.65 -20.66
CA LEU A 603 -38.44 -40.23 -20.99
C LEU A 603 -37.92 -39.33 -19.85
N PRO A 604 -38.40 -39.46 -18.59
CA PRO A 604 -37.84 -38.66 -17.49
C PRO A 604 -36.37 -38.98 -17.21
N ALA A 605 -35.98 -40.27 -17.25
CA ALA A 605 -34.61 -40.70 -17.01
C ALA A 605 -33.61 -39.97 -17.93
N LEU A 606 -33.90 -39.89 -19.22
CA LEU A 606 -33.03 -39.23 -20.22
C LEU A 606 -33.15 -37.71 -20.17
N LEU A 607 -34.36 -37.18 -20.07
CA LEU A 607 -34.59 -35.73 -20.12
C LEU A 607 -34.06 -35.03 -18.85
N PHE A 608 -34.28 -35.62 -17.66
CA PHE A 608 -33.71 -35.07 -16.43
C PHE A 608 -32.20 -35.24 -16.38
N SER A 609 -31.66 -36.36 -16.83
CA SER A 609 -30.21 -36.51 -16.96
C SER A 609 -29.60 -35.52 -17.95
N ALA A 610 -30.24 -35.27 -19.09
CA ALA A 610 -29.78 -34.28 -20.04
C ALA A 610 -29.87 -32.84 -19.50
N GLN A 611 -30.94 -32.48 -18.78
CA GLN A 611 -31.11 -31.18 -18.12
C GLN A 611 -30.07 -30.99 -17.02
N SER A 612 -29.83 -32.00 -16.17
CA SER A 612 -28.80 -31.98 -15.14
C SER A 612 -27.41 -31.84 -15.73
N SER A 613 -27.14 -32.51 -16.87
CA SER A 613 -25.88 -32.34 -17.61
C SER A 613 -25.70 -30.89 -18.12
N GLY A 614 -26.78 -30.20 -18.49
CA GLY A 614 -26.74 -28.78 -18.79
C GLY A 614 -26.35 -27.90 -17.59
N GLN A 615 -26.71 -28.31 -16.37
CA GLN A 615 -26.31 -27.60 -15.14
C GLN A 615 -24.81 -27.75 -14.84
N LEU A 616 -24.15 -28.84 -15.25
CA LEU A 616 -22.69 -28.99 -15.18
C LEU A 616 -21.98 -27.77 -15.77
N LEU A 617 -22.50 -27.28 -16.86
CA LEU A 617 -21.94 -26.15 -17.55
C LEU A 617 -22.14 -24.85 -16.78
N ALA A 618 -23.11 -24.75 -15.89
CA ALA A 618 -23.26 -23.59 -15.01
C ALA A 618 -22.11 -23.41 -14.02
N PHE A 619 -21.39 -24.47 -13.69
CA PHE A 619 -20.18 -24.42 -12.86
C PHE A 619 -18.90 -24.09 -13.61
N ALA A 620 -18.93 -23.96 -14.94
CA ALA A 620 -17.73 -23.64 -15.73
C ALA A 620 -17.08 -22.29 -15.37
N PRO A 621 -17.80 -21.21 -15.07
CA PRO A 621 -17.20 -19.98 -14.58
C PRO A 621 -16.48 -20.16 -13.25
N ASP A 622 -17.09 -20.90 -12.31
CA ASP A 622 -16.49 -21.18 -11.00
C ASP A 622 -15.26 -22.06 -11.13
N PHE A 623 -15.31 -23.03 -12.03
CA PHE A 623 -14.14 -23.85 -12.38
C PHE A 623 -13.02 -23.00 -12.97
N THR A 624 -13.32 -22.07 -13.86
CA THR A 624 -12.33 -21.18 -14.47
C THR A 624 -11.74 -20.22 -13.44
N LYS A 625 -12.56 -19.62 -12.56
CA LYS A 625 -12.10 -18.79 -11.46
C LYS A 625 -11.19 -19.56 -10.53
N ALA A 626 -11.60 -20.74 -10.10
CA ALA A 626 -10.80 -21.59 -9.23
C ALA A 626 -9.48 -22.03 -9.89
N GLN A 627 -9.47 -22.27 -11.19
CA GLN A 627 -8.29 -22.62 -11.97
C GLN A 627 -7.28 -21.46 -12.01
N VAL A 628 -7.74 -20.23 -12.26
CA VAL A 628 -6.91 -19.02 -12.23
C VAL A 628 -6.38 -18.80 -10.83
N SER A 629 -7.25 -18.86 -9.81
CA SER A 629 -6.88 -18.68 -8.41
C SER A 629 -5.88 -19.74 -7.93
N ALA A 630 -6.05 -20.99 -8.34
CA ALA A 630 -5.07 -22.05 -8.07
C ALA A 630 -3.71 -21.74 -8.73
N SER A 631 -3.72 -21.27 -9.99
CA SER A 631 -2.50 -20.90 -10.68
C SER A 631 -1.79 -19.74 -9.97
N ASN A 632 -2.51 -18.70 -9.56
CA ASN A 632 -1.96 -17.56 -8.83
C ASN A 632 -1.32 -18.01 -7.51
N ILE A 633 -2.06 -18.78 -6.71
CA ILE A 633 -1.59 -19.26 -5.40
C ILE A 633 -0.36 -20.18 -5.57
N PHE A 634 -0.38 -21.15 -6.48
CA PHE A 634 0.77 -22.05 -6.65
C PHE A 634 1.96 -21.34 -7.30
N THR A 635 1.76 -20.36 -8.16
CA THR A 635 2.84 -19.52 -8.69
C THR A 635 3.51 -18.73 -7.54
N LEU A 636 2.73 -18.16 -6.63
CA LEU A 636 3.26 -17.49 -5.44
C LEU A 636 4.04 -18.47 -4.54
N LEU A 637 3.49 -19.65 -4.28
CA LEU A 637 4.14 -20.69 -3.49
C LEU A 637 5.44 -21.20 -4.13
N ASP A 638 5.48 -21.31 -5.45
CA ASP A 638 6.67 -21.78 -6.19
C ASP A 638 7.73 -20.67 -6.31
N GLN A 639 7.34 -19.40 -6.39
CA GLN A 639 8.29 -18.27 -6.33
C GLN A 639 9.09 -18.26 -5.02
N ALA A 640 8.54 -18.75 -3.92
CA ALA A 640 9.26 -18.90 -2.66
C ALA A 640 10.35 -19.97 -2.71
N HIS A 641 10.21 -20.95 -3.62
CA HIS A 641 11.17 -22.06 -3.78
C HIS A 641 12.14 -21.86 -4.94
N CYS A 642 11.87 -20.89 -5.85
CA CYS A 642 12.82 -20.52 -6.89
C CYS A 642 13.74 -19.40 -6.38
N PRO A 643 15.06 -19.61 -6.34
CA PRO A 643 15.99 -18.49 -6.27
C PRO A 643 15.72 -17.65 -7.54
N ILE A 644 15.37 -16.37 -7.39
CA ILE A 644 15.52 -15.41 -8.47
C ILE A 644 16.96 -15.58 -8.94
N GLU A 645 17.17 -15.78 -10.24
CA GLU A 645 18.49 -15.93 -10.85
C GLU A 645 19.37 -14.72 -10.53
N ALA A 646 19.93 -14.71 -9.32
CA ALA A 646 21.15 -14.01 -9.01
C ALA A 646 22.20 -15.11 -8.88
N PRO A 647 23.30 -15.04 -9.64
CA PRO A 647 24.34 -16.05 -9.57
C PRO A 647 24.92 -16.03 -8.14
N ARG A 648 24.73 -17.16 -7.42
CA ARG A 648 25.40 -17.52 -6.17
C ARG A 648 24.72 -17.24 -4.82
N LEU A 649 23.42 -16.96 -4.73
CA LEU A 649 22.77 -16.81 -3.42
C LEU A 649 21.98 -18.06 -3.03
N ARG A 650 22.59 -18.88 -2.17
CA ARG A 650 21.87 -19.92 -1.42
C ARG A 650 20.90 -19.22 -0.45
N ARG A 651 19.64 -19.08 -0.85
CA ARG A 651 18.57 -18.72 0.08
C ARG A 651 18.49 -19.80 1.16
N ARG A 652 18.85 -19.44 2.39
CA ARG A 652 18.41 -20.18 3.55
C ARG A 652 16.99 -19.73 3.89
N PRO A 653 16.02 -20.65 4.04
CA PRO A 653 14.70 -20.30 4.52
C PRO A 653 14.83 -19.66 5.89
N LEU A 654 14.17 -18.54 6.14
CA LEU A 654 14.10 -17.83 7.44
C LEU A 654 13.60 -18.70 8.62
N LEU A 655 13.20 -19.95 8.36
CA LEU A 655 12.55 -20.84 9.32
C LEU A 655 13.12 -22.26 9.39
N ASP A 656 14.34 -22.52 8.90
CA ASP A 656 15.02 -23.76 9.23
C ASP A 656 15.64 -23.64 10.62
N LEU A 657 14.82 -23.85 11.65
CA LEU A 657 15.21 -23.99 13.05
C LEU A 657 16.31 -25.04 13.30
N GLU A 658 16.48 -25.99 12.37
CA GLU A 658 17.50 -27.03 12.48
C GLU A 658 18.85 -26.67 11.86
N SER A 659 18.92 -25.64 10.99
CA SER A 659 20.17 -25.15 10.35
C SER A 659 20.92 -24.12 11.17
N GLU A 660 20.38 -23.64 12.29
CA GLU A 660 20.99 -22.60 13.16
C GLU A 660 22.34 -23.02 13.78
N LYS A 661 22.70 -24.29 13.76
CA LYS A 661 23.95 -24.80 14.39
C LYS A 661 25.23 -24.57 13.57
N ALA A 662 25.16 -23.99 12.36
CA ALA A 662 26.29 -23.88 11.45
C ALA A 662 26.74 -22.46 11.08
N LEU A 663 26.15 -21.39 11.69
CA LEU A 663 26.56 -20.02 11.43
C LEU A 663 27.60 -19.54 12.45
N ALA A 664 28.64 -18.82 11.93
CA ALA A 664 29.65 -18.22 12.78
C ALA A 664 28.98 -17.31 13.81
N PRO A 665 29.20 -17.50 15.13
CA PRO A 665 28.64 -16.62 16.13
C PRO A 665 29.25 -15.23 15.94
N LEU A 666 28.40 -14.19 15.81
CA LEU A 666 28.79 -12.83 16.10
C LEU A 666 29.35 -12.86 17.52
N GLY A 667 30.63 -12.52 17.72
CA GLY A 667 31.35 -12.61 19.00
C GLY A 667 30.47 -12.33 20.19
N GLU A 668 30.58 -13.13 21.24
CA GLU A 668 29.57 -13.25 22.30
C GLU A 668 29.31 -11.94 23.09
N HIS A 669 30.22 -10.97 23.10
CA HIS A 669 30.07 -9.75 23.93
C HIS A 669 30.69 -8.53 23.25
N GLY A 670 30.10 -7.32 23.48
CA GLY A 670 30.62 -6.01 23.06
C GLY A 670 29.95 -5.42 21.81
N PRO A 671 30.21 -4.14 21.51
CA PRO A 671 29.63 -3.42 20.37
C PRO A 671 30.12 -3.99 19.03
N LEU A 672 29.35 -3.79 17.95
CA LEU A 672 29.62 -4.33 16.62
C LEU A 672 30.27 -3.27 15.72
N ALA A 673 31.42 -3.59 15.12
CA ALA A 673 31.99 -2.77 14.04
C ALA A 673 31.26 -3.01 12.72
N VAL A 674 31.24 -1.99 11.84
CA VAL A 674 30.66 -2.10 10.50
C VAL A 674 31.69 -1.70 9.45
N SER A 675 31.81 -2.46 8.37
CA SER A 675 32.69 -2.11 7.24
C SER A 675 32.03 -2.37 5.88
N PHE A 676 32.25 -1.46 4.96
CA PHE A 676 31.91 -1.57 3.55
C PHE A 676 33.21 -1.67 2.76
N GLU A 677 33.32 -2.71 1.93
CA GLU A 677 34.49 -3.01 1.12
C GLU A 677 34.09 -2.95 -0.35
N HIS A 678 34.39 -1.84 -1.03
CA HIS A 678 34.11 -1.60 -2.45
C HIS A 678 32.68 -1.93 -2.86
N VAL A 679 31.68 -1.40 -2.11
CA VAL A 679 30.27 -1.76 -2.27
C VAL A 679 29.61 -0.97 -3.38
N TRP A 680 29.02 -1.70 -4.31
CA TRP A 680 28.11 -1.19 -5.33
C TRP A 680 26.72 -1.71 -5.06
N PHE A 681 25.72 -0.83 -5.22
CA PHE A 681 24.34 -1.25 -5.07
C PHE A 681 23.40 -0.49 -6.00
N ARG A 682 22.47 -1.23 -6.61
CA ARG A 682 21.41 -0.71 -7.48
C ARG A 682 20.07 -1.33 -7.08
N TYR A 683 19.06 -0.48 -6.88
CA TYR A 683 17.70 -0.97 -6.60
C TYR A 683 17.11 -1.70 -7.82
N PRO A 684 16.28 -2.75 -7.59
CA PRO A 684 15.54 -3.40 -8.67
C PRO A 684 14.71 -2.39 -9.47
N GLY A 685 14.76 -2.45 -10.79
CA GLY A 685 14.01 -1.55 -11.67
C GLY A 685 14.59 -0.15 -11.89
N ARG A 686 15.72 0.22 -11.22
CA ARG A 686 16.42 1.48 -11.50
C ARG A 686 17.64 1.23 -12.40
N THR A 687 17.92 2.17 -13.30
CA THR A 687 19.10 2.12 -14.19
C THR A 687 20.36 2.60 -13.48
N GLU A 688 20.26 3.62 -12.63
CA GLU A 688 21.38 4.23 -11.92
C GLU A 688 21.69 3.51 -10.60
N PRO A 689 22.97 3.27 -10.27
CA PRO A 689 23.37 2.74 -8.98
C PRO A 689 23.16 3.78 -7.87
N ALA A 690 22.63 3.33 -6.73
CA ALA A 690 22.43 4.17 -5.54
C ALA A 690 23.71 4.32 -4.71
N LEU A 691 24.59 3.31 -4.73
CA LEU A 691 25.94 3.36 -4.14
C LEU A 691 26.97 2.95 -5.19
N ARG A 692 28.09 3.65 -5.20
CA ARG A 692 29.17 3.49 -6.18
C ARG A 692 30.51 3.38 -5.45
N ASP A 693 31.11 2.21 -5.45
CA ASP A 693 32.42 1.94 -4.85
C ASP A 693 32.53 2.47 -3.39
N LEU A 694 31.53 2.19 -2.57
CA LEU A 694 31.49 2.68 -1.20
C LEU A 694 32.52 1.93 -0.34
N VAL A 695 33.47 2.67 0.24
CA VAL A 695 34.43 2.19 1.25
C VAL A 695 34.23 2.99 2.53
N LEU A 696 33.85 2.28 3.61
CA LEU A 696 33.52 2.90 4.88
C LEU A 696 33.86 1.95 6.03
N HIS A 697 34.45 2.47 7.09
CA HIS A 697 34.73 1.70 8.30
C HIS A 697 34.25 2.44 9.54
N ILE A 698 33.40 1.78 10.34
CA ILE A 698 32.81 2.27 11.60
C ILE A 698 33.38 1.39 12.72
N PRO A 699 34.21 1.95 13.61
CA PRO A 699 34.76 1.21 14.74
C PRO A 699 33.68 0.78 15.72
N ALA A 700 33.91 -0.34 16.43
CA ALA A 700 33.01 -0.79 17.50
C ALA A 700 32.93 0.24 18.63
N GLY A 701 31.72 0.52 19.12
CA GLY A 701 31.47 1.45 20.24
C GLY A 701 31.61 2.92 19.86
N SER A 702 31.72 3.27 18.57
CA SER A 702 31.75 4.65 18.10
C SER A 702 30.35 5.16 17.79
N PHE A 703 30.17 6.48 17.87
CA PHE A 703 29.01 7.20 17.36
C PHE A 703 29.37 7.85 16.02
N VAL A 704 28.69 7.45 14.96
CA VAL A 704 28.96 7.91 13.59
C VAL A 704 27.74 8.58 12.98
N ALA A 705 27.96 9.73 12.33
CA ALA A 705 26.92 10.44 11.59
C ALA A 705 27.11 10.30 10.07
N LEU A 706 26.06 9.92 9.37
CA LEU A 706 25.98 9.92 7.91
C LEU A 706 25.20 11.17 7.47
N ILE A 707 25.82 12.03 6.69
CA ILE A 707 25.26 13.31 6.25
C ILE A 707 25.35 13.46 4.74
N GLY A 708 24.60 14.36 4.14
CA GLY A 708 24.59 14.65 2.71
C GLY A 708 23.20 14.97 2.19
N SER A 709 23.09 15.35 0.91
CA SER A 709 21.83 15.68 0.25
C SER A 709 20.85 14.50 0.21
N SER A 710 19.56 14.78 0.02
CA SER A 710 18.56 13.74 -0.21
C SER A 710 18.90 12.95 -1.48
N GLY A 711 18.79 11.63 -1.42
CA GLY A 711 19.18 10.73 -2.53
C GLY A 711 20.68 10.45 -2.66
N SER A 712 21.53 10.91 -1.74
CA SER A 712 23.01 10.63 -1.79
C SER A 712 23.38 9.19 -1.40
N GLY A 713 22.45 8.33 -0.96
CA GLY A 713 22.69 6.92 -0.65
C GLY A 713 22.77 6.57 0.85
N LYS A 714 22.52 7.50 1.78
CA LYS A 714 22.60 7.28 3.25
C LYS A 714 21.67 6.16 3.74
N SER A 715 20.37 6.28 3.46
CA SER A 715 19.36 5.26 3.86
C SER A 715 19.60 3.92 3.14
N THR A 716 20.17 3.96 1.92
CA THR A 716 20.59 2.75 1.22
C THR A 716 21.75 2.04 1.95
N ALA A 717 22.74 2.80 2.46
CA ALA A 717 23.82 2.21 3.25
C ALA A 717 23.28 1.57 4.54
N MET A 718 22.31 2.21 5.23
CA MET A 718 21.63 1.62 6.39
C MET A 718 20.91 0.32 6.05
N SER A 719 20.14 0.30 4.97
CA SER A 719 19.39 -0.88 4.53
C SER A 719 20.30 -2.07 4.19
N LEU A 720 21.55 -1.79 3.74
CA LEU A 720 22.56 -2.84 3.52
C LEU A 720 23.16 -3.35 4.83
N ILE A 721 23.34 -2.50 5.85
CA ILE A 721 23.76 -2.93 7.19
C ILE A 721 22.72 -3.88 7.80
N GLU A 722 21.44 -3.58 7.63
CA GLU A 722 20.32 -4.41 8.10
C GLU A 722 20.12 -5.69 7.27
N ALA A 723 20.88 -5.87 6.19
CA ALA A 723 20.69 -6.97 5.26
C ALA A 723 19.28 -7.06 4.65
N PHE A 724 18.58 -5.92 4.51
CA PHE A 724 17.32 -5.84 3.76
C PHE A 724 17.56 -6.04 2.27
N TYR A 725 18.73 -5.62 1.80
CA TYR A 725 19.23 -5.83 0.44
C TYR A 725 20.64 -6.40 0.48
N GLU A 726 21.03 -7.02 -0.62
CA GLU A 726 22.37 -7.51 -0.82
C GLU A 726 23.14 -6.59 -1.79
N PRO A 727 24.41 -6.32 -1.54
CA PRO A 727 25.21 -5.50 -2.45
C PRO A 727 25.30 -6.15 -3.84
N THR A 728 25.26 -5.34 -4.90
CA THR A 728 25.45 -5.81 -6.28
C THR A 728 26.89 -6.28 -6.52
N ALA A 729 27.86 -5.59 -5.91
CA ALA A 729 29.28 -5.97 -5.87
C ALA A 729 29.89 -5.47 -4.56
N GLY A 730 31.02 -6.02 -4.16
CA GLY A 730 31.68 -5.71 -2.89
C GLY A 730 31.07 -6.48 -1.71
N GLN A 731 31.38 -6.08 -0.48
CA GLN A 731 30.97 -6.79 0.73
C GLN A 731 30.67 -5.83 1.89
N VAL A 732 29.58 -6.08 2.60
CA VAL A 732 29.25 -5.40 3.87
C VAL A 732 29.49 -6.38 5.01
N ARG A 733 30.22 -5.94 6.04
CA ARG A 733 30.49 -6.76 7.25
C ARG A 733 29.97 -6.07 8.50
N VAL A 734 29.40 -6.84 9.38
CA VAL A 734 28.93 -6.42 10.71
C VAL A 734 29.54 -7.38 11.76
N GLY A 735 30.25 -6.82 12.74
CA GLY A 735 30.98 -7.62 13.71
C GLY A 735 32.01 -8.56 13.09
N GLY A 736 32.63 -8.18 11.96
CA GLY A 736 33.60 -9.00 11.22
C GLY A 736 32.98 -10.06 10.29
N CYS A 737 31.65 -10.32 10.40
CA CYS A 737 30.95 -11.29 9.57
C CYS A 737 30.25 -10.61 8.38
N SER A 738 30.29 -11.23 7.20
CA SER A 738 29.55 -10.71 6.04
C SER A 738 28.04 -10.81 6.28
N THR A 739 27.29 -9.73 5.96
CA THR A 739 25.82 -9.72 6.06
C THR A 739 25.16 -10.81 5.21
N THR A 740 25.84 -11.27 4.15
CA THR A 740 25.37 -12.38 3.30
C THR A 740 25.63 -13.77 3.88
N SER A 741 26.51 -13.89 4.89
CA SER A 741 26.90 -15.18 5.50
C SER A 741 26.20 -15.47 6.85
N VAL A 742 25.58 -14.47 7.44
CA VAL A 742 24.87 -14.54 8.74
C VAL A 742 23.36 -14.61 8.47
N SER A 743 22.59 -15.31 9.31
CA SER A 743 21.12 -15.24 9.19
C SER A 743 20.64 -13.86 9.59
N SER A 744 19.66 -13.32 8.86
CA SER A 744 19.06 -12.01 9.18
C SER A 744 18.53 -11.97 10.62
N ARG A 745 18.02 -13.11 11.13
CA ARG A 745 17.55 -13.21 12.52
C ARG A 745 18.67 -13.00 13.52
N ALA A 746 19.78 -13.74 13.37
CA ALA A 746 20.94 -13.60 14.26
C ALA A 746 21.54 -12.19 14.20
N LEU A 747 21.52 -11.55 13.02
CA LEU A 747 21.95 -10.18 12.87
C LEU A 747 21.01 -9.20 13.58
N HIS A 748 19.70 -9.35 13.38
CA HIS A 748 18.68 -8.47 13.95
C HIS A 748 18.50 -8.69 15.49
N GLU A 749 18.93 -9.82 16.06
CA GLU A 749 18.94 -10.00 17.53
C GLU A 749 19.91 -9.04 18.24
N HIS A 750 20.97 -8.60 17.55
CA HIS A 750 22.02 -7.73 18.10
C HIS A 750 21.95 -6.28 17.63
N MET A 751 21.02 -5.95 16.71
CA MET A 751 20.85 -4.59 16.21
C MET A 751 19.41 -4.10 16.39
N ALA A 752 19.26 -2.78 16.42
CA ALA A 752 17.95 -2.14 16.43
C ALA A 752 17.94 -0.96 15.47
N LEU A 753 16.81 -0.78 14.78
CA LEU A 753 16.51 0.36 13.90
C LEU A 753 15.44 1.23 14.53
N VAL A 754 15.70 2.54 14.51
CA VAL A 754 14.66 3.56 14.69
C VAL A 754 14.42 4.19 13.30
N PRO A 755 13.32 3.85 12.63
CA PRO A 755 13.04 4.37 11.29
C PRO A 755 12.60 5.83 11.32
N GLN A 756 12.66 6.49 10.17
CA GLN A 756 12.21 7.87 9.97
C GLN A 756 10.72 8.03 10.34
N GLU A 757 9.86 7.13 9.87
CA GLU A 757 8.45 7.07 10.25
C GLU A 757 8.21 5.93 11.24
N ALA A 758 7.68 6.26 12.42
CA ALA A 758 7.38 5.29 13.46
C ALA A 758 6.15 4.45 13.08
N MET A 759 6.37 3.20 12.69
CA MET A 759 5.32 2.23 12.43
C MET A 759 4.94 1.46 13.70
N LEU A 760 3.71 1.66 14.17
CA LEU A 760 3.15 0.98 15.33
C LEU A 760 2.03 0.01 14.91
N PHE A 761 1.98 -1.13 15.58
CA PHE A 761 0.93 -2.13 15.35
C PHE A 761 -0.31 -1.81 16.19
N ASP A 762 -1.46 -2.26 15.73
CA ASP A 762 -2.69 -2.20 16.51
C ASP A 762 -2.57 -3.11 17.74
N GLY A 763 -2.71 -2.51 18.91
CA GLY A 763 -2.50 -3.17 20.20
C GLY A 763 -2.14 -2.17 21.31
N SER A 764 -1.72 -2.68 22.49
CA SER A 764 -1.33 -1.84 23.62
C SER A 764 0.06 -1.22 23.42
N ILE A 765 0.38 -0.19 24.20
CA ILE A 765 1.72 0.41 24.24
C ILE A 765 2.73 -0.64 24.72
N GLU A 766 2.42 -1.40 25.78
CA GLU A 766 3.28 -2.48 26.28
C GLU A 766 3.60 -3.48 25.15
N PHE A 767 2.58 -3.96 24.42
CA PHE A 767 2.75 -4.85 23.27
C PHE A 767 3.72 -4.27 22.24
N ASN A 768 3.53 -3.00 21.86
CA ASN A 768 4.35 -2.36 20.85
C ASN A 768 5.81 -2.22 21.25
N VAL A 769 6.11 -1.94 22.51
CA VAL A 769 7.50 -1.88 23.02
C VAL A 769 8.09 -3.28 23.18
N ALA A 770 7.31 -4.24 23.70
CA ALA A 770 7.76 -5.62 23.91
C ALA A 770 8.10 -6.36 22.60
N LEU A 771 7.58 -5.93 21.45
CA LEU A 771 8.02 -6.44 20.14
C LEU A 771 9.53 -6.28 19.88
N GLY A 772 10.20 -5.37 20.60
CA GLY A 772 11.66 -5.25 20.60
C GLY A 772 12.39 -6.41 21.24
N LEU A 773 11.78 -7.19 22.12
CA LEU A 773 12.40 -8.32 22.82
C LEU A 773 12.64 -9.50 21.88
N ALA A 774 13.66 -10.31 22.16
CA ALA A 774 14.02 -11.49 21.36
C ALA A 774 12.90 -12.54 21.33
N ASP A 775 12.13 -12.65 22.40
CA ASP A 775 10.96 -13.53 22.50
C ASP A 775 9.71 -12.73 22.93
N PRO A 776 9.10 -11.98 21.97
CA PRO A 776 7.93 -11.14 22.28
C PRO A 776 6.69 -11.95 22.68
N PHE A 777 6.63 -13.24 22.34
CA PHE A 777 5.45 -14.08 22.53
C PHE A 777 5.38 -14.77 23.89
N SER A 778 6.47 -14.76 24.68
CA SER A 778 6.49 -15.51 25.94
C SER A 778 5.69 -14.85 27.08
N ALA A 779 5.52 -13.54 27.10
CA ALA A 779 4.84 -12.84 28.20
C ALA A 779 3.68 -11.92 27.79
N ALA A 780 3.81 -11.12 26.72
CA ALA A 780 2.82 -10.11 26.33
C ALA A 780 1.73 -10.65 25.37
N CYS A 781 2.09 -11.50 24.40
CA CYS A 781 1.13 -12.04 23.43
C CYS A 781 0.20 -13.12 23.97
N VAL A 782 0.65 -13.96 24.89
CA VAL A 782 -0.24 -14.94 25.56
C VAL A 782 -1.31 -14.24 26.40
N ARG A 783 -1.06 -12.98 26.80
CA ARG A 783 -2.04 -12.15 27.51
C ARG A 783 -3.10 -11.56 26.56
N GLU A 784 -2.78 -11.28 25.32
CA GLU A 784 -3.70 -10.66 24.35
C GLU A 784 -4.69 -11.65 23.72
N GLU A 785 -4.28 -12.89 23.41
CA GLU A 785 -5.23 -13.95 22.98
C GLU A 785 -6.25 -14.28 24.06
N THR A 786 -5.87 -14.19 25.34
CA THR A 786 -6.79 -14.37 26.48
C THR A 786 -7.68 -13.14 26.70
N ARG A 787 -7.27 -11.94 26.24
CA ARG A 787 -8.04 -10.69 26.37
C ARG A 787 -9.14 -10.53 25.33
N ALA A 788 -8.94 -10.95 24.09
CA ALA A 788 -9.96 -10.90 23.04
C ALA A 788 -11.24 -11.68 23.42
N HIS A 789 -11.13 -12.61 24.39
CA HIS A 789 -12.24 -13.37 24.92
C HIS A 789 -12.75 -12.92 26.32
N ARG A 790 -12.12 -11.92 26.98
CA ARG A 790 -12.53 -11.49 28.34
C ARG A 790 -12.37 -9.98 28.53
N VAL A 791 -13.26 -9.20 27.93
CA VAL A 791 -13.28 -7.72 28.06
C VAL A 791 -13.80 -7.20 29.39
N SER A 792 -13.98 -7.97 30.43
CA SER A 792 -14.65 -7.38 31.60
C SER A 792 -14.10 -7.60 32.99
N GLN A 793 -13.03 -8.31 33.26
CA GLN A 793 -12.54 -8.40 34.68
C GLN A 793 -11.13 -8.97 34.78
N ARG A 794 -10.08 -8.13 34.79
CA ARG A 794 -8.80 -8.45 35.44
C ARG A 794 -8.16 -7.21 36.05
N PRO A 795 -7.52 -7.32 37.24
CA PRO A 795 -6.73 -6.24 37.80
C PRO A 795 -5.53 -5.94 36.92
N HIS A 796 -5.17 -4.64 36.79
CA HIS A 796 -3.97 -4.15 36.10
C HIS A 796 -2.75 -4.96 36.55
N THR A 797 -2.20 -5.80 35.71
CA THR A 797 -0.90 -6.45 35.98
C THR A 797 0.19 -5.41 35.71
N ALA A 798 1.15 -5.31 36.62
CA ALA A 798 2.31 -4.43 36.48
C ALA A 798 2.99 -4.70 35.10
N PRO A 799 3.36 -3.65 34.33
CA PRO A 799 4.09 -3.81 33.09
C PRO A 799 5.47 -4.47 33.30
N ASP A 800 6.01 -5.08 32.23
CA ASP A 800 7.38 -5.65 32.29
C ASP A 800 8.39 -4.55 32.64
N GLU A 801 9.22 -4.79 33.68
CA GLU A 801 10.19 -3.80 34.14
C GLU A 801 11.18 -3.36 33.04
N ARG A 802 11.52 -4.25 32.11
CA ARG A 802 12.35 -3.92 30.94
C ARG A 802 11.66 -2.92 30.00
N VAL A 803 10.34 -3.07 29.80
CA VAL A 803 9.53 -2.16 29.02
C VAL A 803 9.47 -0.79 29.70
N VAL A 804 9.27 -0.75 31.00
CA VAL A 804 9.25 0.51 31.77
C VAL A 804 10.58 1.24 31.65
N ARG A 805 11.71 0.55 31.92
CA ARG A 805 13.05 1.13 31.78
C ARG A 805 13.33 1.67 30.37
N ALA A 806 12.93 0.94 29.35
CA ALA A 806 13.08 1.41 27.97
C ALA A 806 12.22 2.66 27.67
N CYS A 807 11.01 2.73 28.23
CA CYS A 807 10.14 3.91 28.11
C CYS A 807 10.67 5.10 28.91
N GLU A 808 11.30 4.90 30.05
CA GLU A 808 12.00 5.94 30.80
C GLU A 808 13.21 6.47 30.01
N ALA A 809 14.01 5.59 29.45
CA ALA A 809 15.14 5.95 28.57
C ALA A 809 14.69 6.70 27.31
N ALA A 810 13.52 6.40 26.77
CA ALA A 810 12.90 7.10 25.64
C ALA A 810 12.10 8.35 26.05
N HIS A 811 12.08 8.73 27.35
CA HIS A 811 11.33 9.86 27.91
C HIS A 811 9.84 9.87 27.52
N ILE A 812 9.19 8.71 27.51
CA ILE A 812 7.76 8.55 27.22
C ILE A 812 6.96 8.03 28.41
N HIS A 813 7.61 7.52 29.46
CA HIS A 813 6.99 6.90 30.64
C HIS A 813 5.93 7.80 31.29
N GLU A 814 6.25 9.07 31.58
CA GLU A 814 5.33 10.02 32.20
C GLU A 814 4.07 10.26 31.34
N ALA A 815 4.26 10.38 30.02
CA ALA A 815 3.14 10.55 29.09
C ALA A 815 2.25 9.29 29.03
N ILE A 816 2.83 8.10 29.16
CA ILE A 816 2.08 6.83 29.22
C ILE A 816 1.34 6.72 30.55
N ALA A 817 2.01 7.02 31.67
CA ALA A 817 1.41 6.96 33.01
C ALA A 817 0.22 7.95 33.19
N ALA A 818 0.21 9.05 32.42
CA ALA A 818 -0.89 10.02 32.39
C ALA A 818 -2.11 9.54 31.58
N LEU A 819 -2.00 8.46 30.79
CA LEU A 819 -3.14 7.90 30.06
C LEU A 819 -4.07 7.10 30.98
N PRO A 820 -5.39 7.06 30.68
CA PRO A 820 -6.35 6.36 31.56
C PRO A 820 -6.00 4.89 31.83
N ASP A 821 -5.52 4.16 30.82
CA ASP A 821 -5.17 2.74 30.91
C ASP A 821 -3.64 2.52 30.97
N GLY A 822 -2.83 3.59 31.11
CA GLY A 822 -1.38 3.51 31.18
C GLY A 822 -0.77 2.70 30.04
N TYR A 823 0.06 1.70 30.36
CA TYR A 823 0.72 0.82 29.38
C TYR A 823 -0.24 -0.09 28.62
N ASP A 824 -1.45 -0.32 29.14
CA ASP A 824 -2.51 -1.12 28.51
C ASP A 824 -3.32 -0.33 27.48
N THR A 825 -3.05 0.96 27.32
CA THR A 825 -3.74 1.81 26.35
C THR A 825 -3.57 1.28 24.94
N CYS A 826 -4.70 0.96 24.27
CA CYS A 826 -4.74 0.56 22.86
C CYS A 826 -4.54 1.78 21.97
N ILE A 827 -3.56 1.73 21.08
CA ILE A 827 -3.15 2.88 20.24
C ILE A 827 -3.79 2.94 18.85
N GLY A 828 -4.59 1.92 18.50
CA GLY A 828 -5.23 1.80 17.20
C GLY A 828 -4.26 1.54 16.03
N ALA A 829 -4.82 1.28 14.85
CA ALA A 829 -4.03 0.97 13.66
C ALA A 829 -3.05 2.11 13.31
N GLY A 830 -1.76 1.76 13.15
CA GLY A 830 -0.69 2.72 12.88
C GLY A 830 -0.47 3.75 14.01
N GLY A 831 -0.95 3.46 15.23
CA GLY A 831 -0.82 4.37 16.38
C GLY A 831 -1.65 5.64 16.23
N SER A 832 -2.81 5.57 15.61
CA SER A 832 -3.66 6.73 15.27
C SER A 832 -4.06 7.60 16.47
N GLN A 833 -4.01 7.05 17.69
CA GLN A 833 -4.35 7.77 18.92
C GLN A 833 -3.16 8.50 19.57
N LEU A 834 -1.94 8.32 19.03
CA LEU A 834 -0.74 8.98 19.53
C LEU A 834 -0.29 10.13 18.63
N SER A 835 0.29 11.16 19.21
CA SER A 835 0.94 12.22 18.42
C SER A 835 2.21 11.70 17.72
N GLY A 836 2.68 12.37 16.66
CA GLY A 836 3.88 11.98 15.91
C GLY A 836 5.12 11.80 16.82
N GLY A 837 5.35 12.73 17.74
CA GLY A 837 6.44 12.64 18.68
C GLY A 837 6.29 11.52 19.73
N GLN A 838 5.04 11.20 20.13
CA GLN A 838 4.79 10.05 21.02
C GLN A 838 5.04 8.73 20.29
N LYS A 839 4.58 8.60 19.02
CA LYS A 839 4.87 7.43 18.17
C LYS A 839 6.36 7.19 18.07
N GLN A 840 7.11 8.26 17.79
CA GLN A 840 8.56 8.17 17.62
C GLN A 840 9.25 7.71 18.91
N ARG A 841 8.84 8.25 20.08
CA ARG A 841 9.39 7.84 21.39
C ARG A 841 9.04 6.38 21.75
N VAL A 842 7.83 5.89 21.40
CA VAL A 842 7.49 4.48 21.53
C VAL A 842 8.36 3.61 20.61
N SER A 843 8.64 4.07 19.37
CA SER A 843 9.54 3.38 18.45
C SER A 843 10.98 3.31 19.00
N ILE A 844 11.45 4.39 19.62
CA ILE A 844 12.75 4.45 20.29
C ILE A 844 12.77 3.46 21.48
N ALA A 845 11.74 3.46 22.34
CA ALA A 845 11.61 2.51 23.44
C ALA A 845 11.66 1.05 22.94
N ARG A 846 10.96 0.75 21.83
CA ARG A 846 11.02 -0.56 21.14
C ARG A 846 12.45 -0.94 20.73
N ALA A 847 13.24 0.02 20.24
CA ALA A 847 14.63 -0.22 19.88
C ALA A 847 15.53 -0.45 21.10
N LEU A 848 15.35 0.35 22.17
CA LEU A 848 16.17 0.30 23.38
C LEU A 848 15.87 -0.90 24.28
N VAL A 849 14.65 -1.43 24.31
CA VAL A 849 14.27 -2.57 25.16
C VAL A 849 15.11 -3.83 24.87
N ARG A 850 15.69 -3.91 23.67
CA ARG A 850 16.56 -5.00 23.22
C ARG A 850 17.99 -4.90 23.72
N GLU A 851 18.42 -3.73 24.26
CA GLU A 851 19.80 -3.44 24.59
C GLU A 851 20.76 -3.74 23.42
N PRO A 852 20.57 -3.07 22.24
CA PRO A 852 21.26 -3.44 21.01
C PRO A 852 22.76 -3.17 21.09
N ARG A 853 23.57 -4.01 20.43
CA ARG A 853 25.01 -3.83 20.23
C ARG A 853 25.34 -2.90 19.05
N LEU A 854 24.36 -2.69 18.16
CA LEU A 854 24.39 -1.74 17.04
C LEU A 854 23.04 -1.04 16.94
N LEU A 855 23.01 0.28 17.11
CA LEU A 855 21.82 1.12 17.01
C LEU A 855 21.87 1.95 15.74
N LEU A 856 20.86 1.79 14.89
CA LEU A 856 20.68 2.51 13.64
C LEU A 856 19.57 3.54 13.80
N LEU A 857 19.85 4.81 13.48
CA LEU A 857 18.91 5.92 13.63
C LEU A 857 18.73 6.60 12.26
N ASP A 858 17.55 6.43 11.63
CA ASP A 858 17.22 7.08 10.36
C ASP A 858 16.32 8.29 10.63
N GLU A 859 16.91 9.50 10.63
CA GLU A 859 16.21 10.78 10.88
C GLU A 859 15.24 10.74 12.08
N SER A 860 15.57 9.99 13.11
CA SER A 860 14.68 9.58 14.21
C SER A 860 14.14 10.72 15.08
N THR A 861 14.63 11.96 14.91
CA THR A 861 14.19 13.13 15.70
C THR A 861 13.35 14.12 14.91
N SER A 862 13.02 13.86 13.65
CA SER A 862 12.33 14.81 12.76
C SER A 862 10.94 15.21 13.25
N ALA A 863 10.20 14.29 13.90
CA ALA A 863 8.85 14.51 14.43
C ALA A 863 8.81 14.90 15.93
N MET A 864 9.96 15.10 16.57
CA MET A 864 10.05 15.42 18.00
C MET A 864 10.07 16.92 18.23
N ASP A 865 9.46 17.36 19.35
CA ASP A 865 9.61 18.70 19.87
C ASP A 865 10.99 18.89 20.52
N ALA A 866 11.45 20.14 20.61
CA ALA A 866 12.81 20.46 21.08
C ALA A 866 13.16 19.89 22.46
N SER A 867 12.21 19.88 23.42
CA SER A 867 12.43 19.32 24.76
C SER A 867 12.61 17.80 24.74
N SER A 868 11.77 17.10 23.98
CA SER A 868 11.86 15.62 23.83
C SER A 868 13.12 15.22 23.06
N GLU A 869 13.53 16.05 22.09
CA GLU A 869 14.76 15.83 21.35
C GLU A 869 15.99 15.97 22.27
N GLN A 870 16.03 17.01 23.11
CA GLN A 870 17.13 17.22 24.05
C GLN A 870 17.28 16.03 25.01
N ALA A 871 16.16 15.59 25.59
CA ALA A 871 16.14 14.44 26.47
C ALA A 871 16.62 13.15 25.77
N PHE A 872 16.29 12.96 24.48
CA PHE A 872 16.77 11.82 23.70
C PHE A 872 18.28 11.92 23.40
N GLN A 873 18.79 13.13 23.09
CA GLN A 873 20.23 13.36 22.91
C GLN A 873 21.03 13.06 24.18
N ASP A 874 20.50 13.40 25.36
CA ASP A 874 21.12 13.04 26.65
C ASP A 874 21.18 11.51 26.82
N THR A 875 20.14 10.78 26.40
CA THR A 875 20.13 9.32 26.39
C THR A 875 21.18 8.74 25.43
N LEU A 876 21.28 9.29 24.22
CA LEU A 876 22.30 8.87 23.25
C LEU A 876 23.72 9.15 23.79
N SER A 877 23.94 10.29 24.41
CA SER A 877 25.21 10.66 25.03
C SER A 877 25.61 9.68 26.16
N LYS A 878 24.67 9.24 26.98
CA LYS A 878 24.88 8.21 28.00
C LYS A 878 25.24 6.85 27.37
N LEU A 879 24.52 6.42 26.34
CA LEU A 879 24.78 5.17 25.63
C LEU A 879 26.17 5.23 24.94
N HIS A 880 26.51 6.36 24.32
CA HIS A 880 27.82 6.56 23.72
C HIS A 880 28.96 6.53 24.77
N ALA A 881 28.80 7.23 25.88
CA ALA A 881 29.78 7.25 26.97
C ALA A 881 30.07 5.87 27.55
N SER A 882 29.08 4.99 27.61
CA SER A 882 29.24 3.59 28.07
C SER A 882 30.01 2.71 27.09
N ARG A 883 30.13 3.14 25.80
CA ARG A 883 30.70 2.37 24.69
C ARG A 883 30.18 0.93 24.55
N SER A 884 28.99 0.68 25.05
CA SER A 884 28.36 -0.64 25.02
C SER A 884 27.66 -0.91 23.67
N CYS A 885 27.41 0.14 22.90
CA CYS A 885 26.69 0.09 21.63
C CYS A 885 27.40 0.95 20.57
N THR A 886 27.45 0.48 19.33
CA THR A 886 27.84 1.29 18.18
C THR A 886 26.60 2.01 17.67
N ILE A 887 26.70 3.33 17.43
CA ILE A 887 25.58 4.15 17.00
C ILE A 887 25.89 4.68 15.58
N VAL A 888 24.96 4.43 14.66
CA VAL A 888 25.02 4.98 13.28
C VAL A 888 23.77 5.81 13.03
N ALA A 889 23.91 7.11 12.88
CA ALA A 889 22.79 8.01 12.69
C ALA A 889 22.83 8.70 11.33
N ILE A 890 21.72 8.71 10.60
CA ILE A 890 21.50 9.67 9.52
C ILE A 890 21.00 10.95 10.18
N ALA A 891 21.82 11.97 10.13
CA ALA A 891 21.58 13.21 10.86
C ALA A 891 21.38 14.38 9.91
N HIS A 892 20.32 15.16 10.18
CA HIS A 892 20.03 16.44 9.54
C HIS A 892 20.12 17.62 10.54
N ARG A 893 20.30 17.34 11.84
CA ARG A 893 20.40 18.37 12.88
C ARG A 893 21.83 18.49 13.39
N MET A 894 22.32 19.74 13.49
CA MET A 894 23.70 20.05 13.86
C MET A 894 24.13 19.46 15.22
N ARG A 895 23.20 19.40 16.18
CA ARG A 895 23.50 18.86 17.52
C ARG A 895 23.90 17.38 17.46
N THR A 896 23.16 16.58 16.68
CA THR A 896 23.46 15.16 16.46
C THR A 896 24.76 14.99 15.70
N ILE A 897 25.04 15.87 14.73
CA ILE A 897 26.25 15.83 13.91
C ILE A 897 27.50 16.16 14.75
N ARG A 898 27.45 17.17 15.63
CA ARG A 898 28.57 17.59 16.49
C ARG A 898 28.95 16.56 17.54
N SER A 899 27.97 15.77 18.04
CA SER A 899 28.23 14.75 19.06
C SER A 899 28.84 13.46 18.52
N ALA A 900 28.98 13.32 17.19
CA ALA A 900 29.53 12.15 16.56
C ALA A 900 31.05 12.12 16.58
N ASP A 901 31.64 10.94 16.86
CA ASP A 901 33.11 10.72 16.79
C ASP A 901 33.66 10.87 15.38
N CYS A 902 32.85 10.51 14.38
CA CYS A 902 33.20 10.61 12.98
C CYS A 902 31.96 10.91 12.13
N ILE A 903 32.12 11.79 11.18
CA ILE A 903 31.09 12.20 10.21
C ILE A 903 31.51 11.72 8.83
N PHE A 904 30.61 11.09 8.08
CA PHE A 904 30.78 10.74 6.69
C PHE A 904 29.87 11.58 5.81
N LEU A 905 30.44 12.36 4.91
CA LEU A 905 29.71 13.18 3.95
C LEU A 905 29.48 12.39 2.67
N PHE A 906 28.21 12.12 2.37
CA PHE A 906 27.76 11.38 1.18
C PHE A 906 27.36 12.33 0.06
N GLU A 907 27.83 12.05 -1.17
CA GLU A 907 27.39 12.70 -2.39
C GLU A 907 27.37 11.71 -3.55
N HIS A 908 26.25 11.65 -4.30
CA HIS A 908 26.06 10.77 -5.47
C HIS A 908 26.48 9.30 -5.28
N GLY A 909 26.24 8.75 -4.10
CA GLY A 909 26.55 7.34 -3.77
C GLY A 909 27.98 7.08 -3.32
N HIS A 910 28.80 8.11 -3.11
CA HIS A 910 30.17 8.05 -2.59
C HIS A 910 30.32 8.79 -1.27
N VAL A 911 31.34 8.44 -0.50
CA VAL A 911 31.82 9.25 0.63
C VAL A 911 32.89 10.20 0.11
N ILE A 912 32.62 11.52 0.16
CA ILE A 912 33.53 12.57 -0.35
C ILE A 912 34.46 13.14 0.71
N ALA A 913 34.03 13.10 2.00
CA ALA A 913 34.81 13.55 3.13
C ALA A 913 34.46 12.77 4.40
N ARG A 914 35.43 12.61 5.29
CA ARG A 914 35.29 12.01 6.61
C ARG A 914 36.15 12.74 7.64
N GLY A 915 35.70 12.82 8.87
CA GLY A 915 36.42 13.45 9.99
C GLY A 915 35.48 13.84 11.11
N THR A 916 36.02 14.49 12.12
CA THR A 916 35.22 15.16 13.17
C THR A 916 34.59 16.45 12.63
N HIS A 917 33.66 17.03 13.41
CA HIS A 917 33.04 18.30 13.03
C HIS A 917 34.08 19.39 12.75
N ASP A 918 35.03 19.58 13.66
CA ASP A 918 36.04 20.63 13.56
C ASP A 918 37.01 20.42 12.39
N GLU A 919 37.41 19.17 12.12
CA GLU A 919 38.25 18.83 10.97
C GLU A 919 37.50 19.11 9.65
N LEU A 920 36.22 18.71 9.54
CA LEU A 920 35.45 18.91 8.31
C LEU A 920 35.12 20.38 8.04
N VAL A 921 34.92 21.20 9.08
CA VAL A 921 34.75 22.64 8.96
C VAL A 921 36.02 23.29 8.36
N GLN A 922 37.21 22.76 8.66
CA GLN A 922 38.46 23.31 8.14
C GLN A 922 38.84 22.76 6.76
N THR A 923 38.47 21.50 6.46
CA THR A 923 39.02 20.79 5.30
C THR A 923 38.02 20.65 4.14
N SER A 924 36.72 20.71 4.37
CA SER A 924 35.71 20.43 3.35
C SER A 924 34.81 21.65 3.03
N PRO A 925 34.99 22.28 1.85
CA PRO A 925 34.12 23.39 1.42
C PRO A 925 32.64 22.99 1.29
N GLN A 926 32.36 21.74 0.90
CA GLN A 926 30.99 21.22 0.77
C GLN A 926 30.34 21.10 2.15
N TYR A 927 31.08 20.67 3.16
CA TYR A 927 30.61 20.61 4.54
C TYR A 927 30.35 22.02 5.09
N GLN A 928 31.27 22.97 4.86
CA GLN A 928 31.06 24.38 5.23
C GLN A 928 29.79 24.97 4.60
N ALA A 929 29.61 24.76 3.30
CA ALA A 929 28.40 25.21 2.60
C ALA A 929 27.13 24.61 3.24
N MET A 930 27.16 23.31 3.57
CA MET A 930 26.01 22.64 4.20
C MET A 930 25.71 23.22 5.61
N ILE A 931 26.73 23.51 6.41
CA ILE A 931 26.58 24.14 7.72
C ILE A 931 26.07 25.57 7.60
N SER A 932 26.64 26.37 6.70
CA SER A 932 26.20 27.76 6.49
C SER A 932 24.74 27.82 6.07
N HIS A 933 24.27 26.89 5.26
CA HIS A 933 22.86 26.76 4.91
C HIS A 933 21.99 26.36 6.09
N GLN A 934 22.49 25.52 7.01
CA GLN A 934 21.77 25.15 8.23
C GLN A 934 21.74 26.26 9.28
N SER A 935 22.83 27.06 9.36
CA SER A 935 22.93 28.21 10.28
C SER A 935 22.13 29.42 9.80
N LEU A 936 21.99 29.65 8.49
CA LEU A 936 21.11 30.68 7.90
C LEU A 936 19.63 30.30 8.00
N GLY A 937 19.30 29.05 8.13
CA GLY A 937 17.93 28.54 8.40
C GLY A 937 17.56 28.49 9.90
N ALA A 938 18.46 28.82 10.79
CA ALA A 938 18.27 28.95 12.23
C ALA A 938 18.25 30.40 12.65
#